data_7a51370627d0c7ea53add37d5ac8f8a2
#
_entry.id   7a51370627d0c7ea53add37d5ac8f8a2
#
_cell.length_a   1.000
_cell.length_b   1.000
_cell.length_c   1.000
_cell.angle_alpha   90.00
_cell.angle_beta   90.00
_cell.angle_gamma   90.00
#
_symmetry.space_group_name_H-M   'P 1'
#
loop_
_entity.id
_entity.type
_entity.pdbx_description
1 polymer ?
#
loop_
_entity_poly.entity_id
_entity_poly.type
_entity_poly.pdbx_seq_one_letter_code
_entity_poly.pdbx_strand_id
1 'polypeptide(L)'
;MIKPCWSTLALASLAVLATAGDAVATPAAPPGQAAPAMALPGLPQPDADWARLRAGGTLAMLKSAHDALLQMYADGELAADCADRLPAVDAALRQVPVAVALWQVGADCARKGGDAARAAHFDEAVTLLAAHALSRDSLAPGATPIPVLNADDITTIVAATGMKQRYRYVDWNRFGHYYPVVVAVWDEDSKLERHLAFDFLDVLASVDTGEDWGRYPGYRAQLRESLIDSQFEQDNLVARDIKALRAAAGQAGEPALAALRGAAVDGGLTAIGRWLTLCDGQPKACGQGAVDALLPYAEADLALHRVSLAMAQARGIGTERDLKGAMVMLDAAEKRLPGRAVSYFADLWNELDSDHDLPKPALERLQRAAAAGNRPAQASLFGIALRARAEDEEKLAPDALALAEGLARAGSGDAAFMLYLHYDAIGDAARASEWVRRGAEGGHANDMLAWGYRLIEGKHVARDVGAGVDWLRRAALAGSTMAMEFTGHRAERGEHWLEAEQWFDSCILYNDEDCLLASAELHAVPHPGIEFVADRSSSLFGILHEHHDSPEVRRAHAAYLLKGDKPDAARARSLLEVDAKAGDAQSQALLATYLMRGKLGPADQKAGEAWMKKAMATDKDAGDAYAHYLYYRVRTPQARARAVAIEQDMIAQGSKPAANNVAWWLCVNPDDAQRKPREGMAVAAGFDPPEQLDWGQLDTLAACHAANGEFERAAELQGRVVREAGEFVVDAASAKRLQARLDAYRGRQAYLELQADEDPEE
;
A
#
# COMPACT_ATOMS: atom_id res chain seq x y z
N MET A 1 -26.20 32.20 18.06
CA MET A 1 -25.84 32.67 16.71
C MET A 1 -24.34 32.46 16.53
N ILE A 2 -23.97 31.29 16.10
CA ILE A 2 -22.58 30.92 15.78
C ILE A 2 -22.47 30.97 14.27
N LYS A 3 -21.70 31.94 13.76
CA LYS A 3 -21.37 32.03 12.35
C LYS A 3 -20.49 30.82 11.97
N PRO A 4 -20.74 30.16 10.87
CA PRO A 4 -19.82 29.15 10.39
C PRO A 4 -18.49 29.82 9.98
N CYS A 5 -17.41 29.36 10.59
CA CYS A 5 -16.04 29.73 10.22
C CYS A 5 -15.67 28.94 8.93
N TRP A 6 -15.78 29.61 7.80
CA TRP A 6 -15.20 29.12 6.57
C TRP A 6 -13.69 29.40 6.64
N SER A 7 -12.89 28.36 6.83
CA SER A 7 -11.46 28.49 6.65
C SER A 7 -11.16 28.67 5.16
N THR A 8 -10.78 29.88 4.81
CA THR A 8 -10.19 30.23 3.52
C THR A 8 -8.94 29.40 3.30
N LEU A 9 -9.01 28.43 2.39
CA LEU A 9 -7.84 27.81 1.80
C LEU A 9 -7.09 28.90 1.00
N ALA A 10 -5.94 29.29 1.51
CA ALA A 10 -5.02 30.15 0.78
C ALA A 10 -4.42 29.36 -0.39
N LEU A 11 -4.93 29.61 -1.58
CA LEU A 11 -4.30 29.23 -2.84
C LEU A 11 -2.96 29.95 -2.94
N ALA A 12 -1.87 29.25 -2.68
CA ALA A 12 -0.54 29.70 -3.06
C ALA A 12 -0.45 29.67 -4.58
N SER A 13 -0.62 30.85 -5.17
CA SER A 13 -0.49 31.05 -6.62
C SER A 13 0.97 30.87 -7.03
N LEU A 14 1.34 29.72 -7.56
CA LEU A 14 2.51 29.57 -8.41
C LEU A 14 2.12 30.03 -9.82
N ALA A 15 2.57 31.22 -10.18
CA ALA A 15 2.49 31.72 -11.54
C ALA A 15 3.42 30.89 -12.42
N VAL A 16 2.90 29.89 -13.10
CA VAL A 16 3.59 29.26 -14.22
C VAL A 16 3.39 30.13 -15.45
N LEU A 17 4.48 30.60 -16.00
CA LEU A 17 4.54 31.29 -17.28
C LEU A 17 3.96 30.40 -18.38
N ALA A 18 2.76 30.74 -18.83
CA ALA A 18 2.16 30.14 -20.02
C ALA A 18 2.91 30.62 -21.24
N THR A 19 3.68 29.76 -21.89
CA THR A 19 4.13 29.98 -23.26
C THR A 19 2.93 29.82 -24.19
N ALA A 20 2.64 30.87 -24.91
CA ALA A 20 1.57 30.94 -25.91
C ALA A 20 1.81 29.89 -27.01
N GLY A 21 1.03 28.83 -27.02
CA GLY A 21 0.84 27.94 -28.16
C GLY A 21 -0.36 28.44 -28.98
N ASP A 22 -0.17 28.59 -30.27
CA ASP A 22 -1.11 29.15 -31.24
C ASP A 22 -2.53 28.57 -31.14
N ALA A 23 -3.47 29.39 -30.73
CA ALA A 23 -4.89 29.09 -30.82
C ALA A 23 -5.32 29.15 -32.28
N VAL A 24 -5.62 28.01 -32.88
CA VAL A 24 -6.33 27.95 -34.16
C VAL A 24 -7.74 28.49 -33.93
N ALA A 25 -8.01 29.69 -34.48
CA ALA A 25 -9.29 30.35 -34.42
C ALA A 25 -10.33 29.50 -35.18
N THR A 26 -11.31 28.95 -34.48
CA THR A 26 -12.53 28.40 -35.06
C THR A 26 -13.37 29.53 -35.62
N PRO A 27 -13.92 29.41 -36.84
CA PRO A 27 -14.74 30.48 -37.43
C PRO A 27 -16.03 30.67 -36.66
N ALA A 28 -16.38 31.90 -36.35
CA ALA A 28 -17.61 32.30 -35.70
C ALA A 28 -18.85 31.76 -36.47
N ALA A 29 -19.74 31.09 -35.80
CA ALA A 29 -21.02 30.64 -36.35
C ALA A 29 -21.92 31.85 -36.65
N PRO A 30 -22.74 31.79 -37.70
CA PRO A 30 -23.66 32.89 -38.06
C PRO A 30 -24.72 33.12 -36.98
N PRO A 31 -25.10 34.36 -36.66
CA PRO A 31 -26.10 34.66 -35.67
C PRO A 31 -27.50 34.26 -36.19
N GLY A 32 -28.15 33.31 -35.50
CA GLY A 32 -29.56 33.05 -35.75
C GLY A 32 -30.07 31.60 -35.68
N GLN A 33 -29.27 30.63 -35.29
CA GLN A 33 -29.81 29.31 -34.91
C GLN A 33 -29.50 29.04 -33.45
N ALA A 34 -30.55 29.07 -32.61
CA ALA A 34 -30.45 28.51 -31.26
C ALA A 34 -29.98 27.05 -31.42
N ALA A 35 -28.81 26.73 -30.84
CA ALA A 35 -28.37 25.34 -30.79
C ALA A 35 -29.52 24.49 -30.21
N PRO A 36 -29.79 23.27 -30.74
CA PRO A 36 -30.81 22.42 -30.19
C PRO A 36 -30.46 22.25 -28.69
N ALA A 37 -31.47 22.47 -27.83
CA ALA A 37 -31.32 22.28 -26.39
C ALA A 37 -30.81 20.85 -26.18
N MET A 38 -29.55 20.73 -25.75
CA MET A 38 -28.98 19.41 -25.46
C MET A 38 -29.82 18.79 -24.35
N ALA A 39 -30.26 17.54 -24.55
CA ALA A 39 -30.96 16.78 -23.50
C ALA A 39 -30.14 16.77 -22.23
N LEU A 40 -30.78 16.85 -21.08
CA LEU A 40 -30.17 16.75 -19.78
C LEU A 40 -29.38 15.40 -19.65
N PRO A 41 -28.32 15.33 -18.86
CA PRO A 41 -27.65 14.06 -18.54
C PRO A 41 -28.66 13.06 -17.97
N GLY A 42 -28.50 11.78 -18.29
CA GLY A 42 -29.33 10.72 -17.67
C GLY A 42 -29.08 10.65 -16.16
N LEU A 43 -30.08 10.27 -15.40
CA LEU A 43 -29.96 10.02 -13.97
C LEU A 43 -28.91 8.91 -13.71
N PRO A 44 -28.10 9.00 -12.65
CA PRO A 44 -27.07 8.02 -12.34
C PRO A 44 -27.67 6.65 -11.99
N GLN A 45 -26.97 5.61 -12.40
CA GLN A 45 -27.19 4.22 -11.97
C GLN A 45 -25.96 3.77 -11.17
N PRO A 46 -25.89 4.05 -9.86
CA PRO A 46 -24.63 4.07 -9.11
C PRO A 46 -23.78 2.82 -9.28
N ASP A 47 -24.31 1.61 -9.04
CA ASP A 47 -23.52 0.38 -9.17
C ASP A 47 -22.97 0.16 -10.58
N ALA A 48 -23.80 0.39 -11.61
CA ALA A 48 -23.40 0.22 -13.00
C ALA A 48 -22.39 1.29 -13.44
N ASP A 49 -22.58 2.53 -12.98
CA ASP A 49 -21.72 3.66 -13.33
C ASP A 49 -20.34 3.56 -12.65
N TRP A 50 -20.29 3.15 -11.38
CA TRP A 50 -19.04 2.84 -10.72
C TRP A 50 -18.31 1.66 -11.36
N ALA A 51 -19.01 0.57 -11.68
CA ALA A 51 -18.42 -0.58 -12.38
C ALA A 51 -17.88 -0.18 -13.77
N ARG A 52 -18.64 0.64 -14.52
CA ARG A 52 -18.20 1.16 -15.82
C ARG A 52 -16.95 2.05 -15.69
N LEU A 53 -16.91 2.93 -14.70
CA LEU A 53 -15.78 3.82 -14.46
C LEU A 53 -14.50 3.02 -14.12
N ARG A 54 -14.61 2.01 -13.26
CA ARG A 54 -13.49 1.13 -12.93
C ARG A 54 -13.00 0.30 -14.12
N ALA A 55 -13.90 -0.13 -15.00
CA ALA A 55 -13.55 -0.99 -16.13
C ALA A 55 -13.04 -0.24 -17.36
N GLY A 56 -13.41 1.03 -17.53
CA GLY A 56 -13.11 1.78 -18.75
C GLY A 56 -13.06 3.30 -18.57
N GLY A 57 -12.94 3.78 -17.32
CA GLY A 57 -12.69 5.19 -17.04
C GLY A 57 -11.28 5.59 -17.46
N THR A 58 -11.09 6.89 -17.68
CA THR A 58 -9.80 7.48 -18.04
C THR A 58 -9.53 8.73 -17.21
N LEU A 59 -8.27 9.09 -17.05
CA LEU A 59 -7.90 10.36 -16.41
C LEU A 59 -8.50 11.59 -17.11
N ALA A 60 -8.71 11.52 -18.43
CA ALA A 60 -9.39 12.58 -19.18
C ALA A 60 -10.83 12.80 -18.70
N MET A 61 -11.56 11.72 -18.39
CA MET A 61 -12.93 11.82 -17.87
C MET A 61 -12.94 12.44 -16.48
N LEU A 62 -12.06 12.00 -15.57
CA LEU A 62 -11.93 12.59 -14.23
C LEU A 62 -11.51 14.05 -14.30
N LYS A 63 -10.54 14.39 -15.15
CA LYS A 63 -10.12 15.77 -15.38
C LYS A 63 -11.27 16.64 -15.90
N SER A 64 -12.04 16.14 -16.84
CA SER A 64 -13.20 16.88 -17.38
C SER A 64 -14.24 17.18 -16.28
N ALA A 65 -14.51 16.23 -15.39
CA ALA A 65 -15.43 16.41 -14.27
C ALA A 65 -14.86 17.41 -13.24
N HIS A 66 -13.58 17.30 -12.93
CA HIS A 66 -12.88 18.20 -12.01
C HIS A 66 -12.84 19.64 -12.56
N ASP A 67 -12.42 19.83 -13.81
CA ASP A 67 -12.39 21.14 -14.45
C ASP A 67 -13.78 21.79 -14.51
N ALA A 68 -14.82 20.98 -14.81
CA ALA A 68 -16.19 21.47 -14.83
C ALA A 68 -16.64 21.92 -13.44
N LEU A 69 -16.26 21.21 -12.37
CA LEU A 69 -16.55 21.59 -10.99
C LEU A 69 -15.84 22.89 -10.61
N LEU A 70 -14.53 22.99 -10.85
CA LEU A 70 -13.75 24.18 -10.53
C LEU A 70 -14.23 25.42 -11.26
N GLN A 71 -14.62 25.27 -12.54
CA GLN A 71 -15.13 26.38 -13.33
C GLN A 71 -16.45 26.96 -12.79
N MET A 72 -17.19 26.24 -11.97
CA MET A 72 -18.44 26.75 -11.40
C MET A 72 -18.21 27.79 -10.31
N TYR A 73 -17.00 27.93 -9.79
CA TYR A 73 -16.66 28.86 -8.72
C TYR A 73 -15.78 29.99 -9.23
N ALA A 74 -15.92 31.15 -8.56
CA ALA A 74 -15.03 32.30 -8.66
C ALA A 74 -14.85 32.87 -7.26
N ASP A 75 -13.62 33.10 -6.83
CA ASP A 75 -13.27 33.59 -5.48
C ASP A 75 -13.93 32.81 -4.33
N GLY A 76 -14.10 31.49 -4.50
CA GLY A 76 -14.71 30.60 -3.51
C GLY A 76 -16.25 30.63 -3.46
N GLU A 77 -16.91 31.43 -4.29
CA GLU A 77 -18.36 31.48 -4.42
C GLU A 77 -18.82 30.97 -5.79
N LEU A 78 -20.09 30.56 -5.89
CA LEU A 78 -20.69 30.17 -7.16
C LEU A 78 -20.64 31.34 -8.14
N ALA A 79 -19.99 31.15 -9.28
CA ALA A 79 -19.77 32.19 -10.29
C ALA A 79 -21.07 32.88 -10.73
N ALA A 80 -21.02 34.17 -10.99
CA ALA A 80 -22.21 34.94 -11.40
C ALA A 80 -22.75 34.47 -12.75
N ASP A 81 -21.88 34.03 -13.65
CA ASP A 81 -22.14 33.51 -14.99
C ASP A 81 -22.21 31.98 -15.05
N CYS A 82 -22.37 31.30 -13.93
CA CYS A 82 -22.36 29.83 -13.86
C CYS A 82 -23.39 29.17 -14.80
N ALA A 83 -24.50 29.85 -15.09
CA ALA A 83 -25.52 29.35 -16.02
C ALA A 83 -24.97 29.10 -17.44
N ASP A 84 -24.04 29.91 -17.89
CA ASP A 84 -23.39 29.77 -19.20
C ASP A 84 -22.43 28.59 -19.23
N ARG A 85 -22.05 28.06 -18.07
CA ARG A 85 -21.12 26.94 -17.87
C ARG A 85 -21.82 25.58 -17.70
N LEU A 86 -23.15 25.56 -17.49
CA LEU A 86 -23.94 24.33 -17.35
C LEU A 86 -23.77 23.32 -18.51
N PRO A 87 -23.59 23.72 -19.78
CA PRO A 87 -23.31 22.77 -20.85
C PRO A 87 -22.04 21.94 -20.64
N ALA A 88 -20.99 22.50 -20.01
CA ALA A 88 -19.77 21.76 -19.65
C ALA A 88 -20.05 20.76 -18.52
N VAL A 89 -20.84 21.16 -17.52
CA VAL A 89 -21.32 20.28 -16.45
C VAL A 89 -22.10 19.09 -17.03
N ASP A 90 -23.06 19.35 -17.93
CA ASP A 90 -23.82 18.30 -18.61
C ASP A 90 -22.92 17.31 -19.37
N ALA A 91 -21.91 17.84 -20.07
CA ALA A 91 -20.98 17.01 -20.84
C ALA A 91 -20.13 16.13 -19.92
N ALA A 92 -19.65 16.65 -18.80
CA ALA A 92 -18.87 15.93 -17.82
C ALA A 92 -19.71 14.85 -17.09
N LEU A 93 -20.93 15.20 -16.70
CA LEU A 93 -21.86 14.25 -16.03
C LEU A 93 -22.31 13.08 -16.93
N ARG A 94 -22.32 13.24 -18.25
CA ARG A 94 -22.55 12.10 -19.16
C ARG A 94 -21.40 11.10 -19.15
N GLN A 95 -20.21 11.55 -18.86
CA GLN A 95 -19.02 10.69 -18.78
C GLN A 95 -18.84 10.12 -17.36
N VAL A 96 -19.06 10.95 -16.35
CA VAL A 96 -18.83 10.64 -14.92
C VAL A 96 -20.11 10.93 -14.11
N PRO A 97 -21.18 10.13 -14.27
CA PRO A 97 -22.48 10.36 -13.62
C PRO A 97 -22.44 10.23 -12.10
N VAL A 98 -21.36 9.67 -11.55
CA VAL A 98 -21.17 9.49 -10.10
C VAL A 98 -20.55 10.70 -9.39
N ALA A 99 -20.18 11.77 -10.11
CA ALA A 99 -19.63 13.00 -9.58
C ALA A 99 -20.71 13.81 -8.84
N VAL A 100 -21.01 13.44 -7.60
CA VAL A 100 -22.15 13.99 -6.86
C VAL A 100 -22.01 15.49 -6.58
N ALA A 101 -20.80 15.98 -6.27
CA ALA A 101 -20.55 17.41 -6.09
C ALA A 101 -20.83 18.22 -7.36
N LEU A 102 -20.57 17.64 -8.54
CA LEU A 102 -20.85 18.29 -9.82
C LEU A 102 -22.37 18.37 -10.09
N TRP A 103 -23.16 17.37 -9.72
CA TRP A 103 -24.62 17.43 -9.76
C TRP A 103 -25.15 18.53 -8.83
N GLN A 104 -24.63 18.61 -7.60
CA GLN A 104 -25.05 19.60 -6.61
C GLN A 104 -24.77 21.04 -7.08
N VAL A 105 -23.54 21.32 -7.53
CA VAL A 105 -23.18 22.66 -7.99
C VAL A 105 -23.99 23.06 -9.24
N GLY A 106 -24.26 22.08 -10.10
CA GLY A 106 -25.14 22.28 -11.26
C GLY A 106 -26.58 22.62 -10.85
N ALA A 107 -27.13 21.95 -9.83
CA ALA A 107 -28.44 22.28 -9.25
C ALA A 107 -28.50 23.69 -8.68
N ASP A 108 -27.48 24.09 -7.92
CA ASP A 108 -27.39 25.42 -7.31
C ASP A 108 -27.29 26.49 -8.38
N CYS A 109 -26.51 26.26 -9.42
CA CYS A 109 -26.40 27.17 -10.53
C CYS A 109 -27.70 27.28 -11.34
N ALA A 110 -28.36 26.15 -11.64
CA ALA A 110 -29.65 26.14 -12.32
C ALA A 110 -30.71 26.94 -11.52
N ARG A 111 -30.75 26.79 -10.21
CA ARG A 111 -31.59 27.60 -9.30
C ARG A 111 -31.28 29.09 -9.41
N LYS A 112 -30.01 29.45 -9.37
CA LYS A 112 -29.53 30.83 -9.50
C LYS A 112 -29.93 31.42 -10.87
N GLY A 113 -29.88 30.62 -11.93
CA GLY A 113 -30.30 30.98 -13.29
C GLY A 113 -31.79 30.92 -13.53
N GLY A 114 -32.65 30.48 -12.57
CA GLY A 114 -34.09 30.38 -12.69
C GLY A 114 -34.59 29.14 -13.46
N ASP A 115 -33.74 28.17 -13.77
CA ASP A 115 -34.10 26.90 -14.43
C ASP A 115 -34.50 25.85 -13.36
N ALA A 116 -35.75 25.96 -12.88
CA ALA A 116 -36.24 25.09 -11.83
C ALA A 116 -36.36 23.62 -12.29
N ALA A 117 -36.61 23.35 -13.55
CA ALA A 117 -36.75 21.98 -14.07
C ALA A 117 -35.39 21.27 -14.08
N ARG A 118 -34.36 21.93 -14.53
CA ARG A 118 -32.96 21.41 -14.49
C ARG A 118 -32.47 21.23 -13.05
N ALA A 119 -32.76 22.21 -12.18
CA ALA A 119 -32.40 22.12 -10.78
C ALA A 119 -33.02 20.87 -10.10
N ALA A 120 -34.34 20.64 -10.33
CA ALA A 120 -35.02 19.46 -9.80
C ALA A 120 -34.47 18.14 -10.34
N HIS A 121 -34.08 18.06 -11.61
CA HIS A 121 -33.45 16.88 -12.20
C HIS A 121 -32.07 16.60 -11.58
N PHE A 122 -31.30 17.64 -11.33
CA PHE A 122 -29.97 17.50 -10.69
C PHE A 122 -30.10 17.13 -9.20
N ASP A 123 -31.06 17.69 -8.48
CA ASP A 123 -31.35 17.32 -7.08
C ASP A 123 -31.79 15.84 -6.96
N GLU A 124 -32.56 15.33 -7.96
CA GLU A 124 -32.92 13.92 -8.02
C GLU A 124 -31.68 13.03 -8.13
N ALA A 125 -30.71 13.39 -8.97
CA ALA A 125 -29.45 12.65 -9.12
C ALA A 125 -28.63 12.64 -7.81
N VAL A 126 -28.51 13.79 -7.12
CA VAL A 126 -27.86 13.89 -5.80
C VAL A 126 -28.56 12.97 -4.80
N THR A 127 -29.89 12.99 -4.78
CA THR A 127 -30.68 12.14 -3.88
C THR A 127 -30.46 10.65 -4.13
N LEU A 128 -30.42 10.23 -5.41
CA LEU A 128 -30.15 8.84 -5.79
C LEU A 128 -28.75 8.38 -5.34
N LEU A 129 -27.74 9.21 -5.55
CA LEU A 129 -26.35 8.91 -5.16
C LEU A 129 -26.20 8.84 -3.62
N ALA A 130 -26.81 9.77 -2.90
CA ALA A 130 -26.81 9.76 -1.44
C ALA A 130 -27.57 8.56 -0.87
N ALA A 131 -28.74 8.22 -1.43
CA ALA A 131 -29.50 7.04 -1.02
C ALA A 131 -28.72 5.73 -1.27
N HIS A 132 -28.01 5.65 -2.40
CA HIS A 132 -27.12 4.52 -2.68
C HIS A 132 -25.99 4.43 -1.64
N ALA A 133 -25.33 5.54 -1.33
CA ALA A 133 -24.29 5.57 -0.30
C ALA A 133 -24.82 5.08 1.06
N LEU A 134 -26.00 5.52 1.46
CA LEU A 134 -26.63 5.10 2.73
C LEU A 134 -27.09 3.63 2.74
N SER A 135 -27.33 3.03 1.58
CA SER A 135 -27.74 1.63 1.49
C SER A 135 -26.59 0.65 1.78
N ARG A 136 -25.35 1.14 1.78
CA ARG A 136 -24.14 0.34 2.01
C ARG A 136 -23.78 0.30 3.48
N ASP A 137 -23.58 -0.89 4.04
CA ASP A 137 -22.93 -1.07 5.34
C ASP A 137 -21.41 -1.11 5.12
N SER A 138 -20.83 0.07 4.91
CA SER A 138 -19.41 0.22 4.57
C SER A 138 -18.45 -0.09 5.71
N LEU A 139 -18.96 -0.34 6.93
CA LEU A 139 -18.17 -0.77 8.08
C LEU A 139 -18.32 -2.26 8.40
N ALA A 140 -19.13 -3.00 7.66
CA ALA A 140 -19.23 -4.45 7.84
C ALA A 140 -17.92 -5.13 7.41
N PRO A 141 -17.53 -6.25 8.06
CA PRO A 141 -16.40 -7.05 7.59
C PRO A 141 -16.56 -7.45 6.13
N GLY A 142 -15.49 -7.27 5.33
CA GLY A 142 -15.51 -7.55 3.90
C GLY A 142 -16.34 -6.58 3.04
N ALA A 143 -16.92 -5.52 3.64
CA ALA A 143 -17.54 -4.45 2.87
C ALA A 143 -16.47 -3.50 2.31
N THR A 144 -16.74 -2.96 1.12
CA THR A 144 -15.93 -1.89 0.55
C THR A 144 -16.48 -0.54 1.01
N PRO A 145 -15.63 0.46 1.28
CA PRO A 145 -16.06 1.83 1.51
C PRO A 145 -16.89 2.41 0.37
N ILE A 146 -17.60 3.49 0.65
CA ILE A 146 -18.37 4.24 -0.35
C ILE A 146 -17.38 4.94 -1.28
N PRO A 147 -17.34 4.62 -2.58
CA PRO A 147 -16.44 5.28 -3.49
C PRO A 147 -16.88 6.73 -3.74
N VAL A 148 -15.91 7.62 -3.79
CA VAL A 148 -16.07 9.05 -4.12
C VAL A 148 -14.88 9.49 -4.99
N LEU A 149 -15.02 10.61 -5.71
CA LEU A 149 -13.96 11.12 -6.56
C LEU A 149 -13.07 12.14 -5.83
N ASN A 150 -13.62 12.82 -4.83
CA ASN A 150 -12.93 13.87 -4.08
C ASN A 150 -13.61 14.15 -2.74
N ALA A 151 -13.05 15.08 -1.95
CA ALA A 151 -13.58 15.45 -0.64
C ALA A 151 -14.93 16.21 -0.73
N ASP A 152 -15.21 16.90 -1.83
CA ASP A 152 -16.47 17.63 -2.03
C ASP A 152 -17.64 16.65 -2.21
N ASP A 153 -17.39 15.48 -2.82
CA ASP A 153 -18.37 14.40 -2.91
C ASP A 153 -18.79 13.91 -1.52
N ILE A 154 -17.82 13.73 -0.60
CA ILE A 154 -18.11 13.33 0.80
C ILE A 154 -19.03 14.36 1.45
N THR A 155 -18.68 15.64 1.35
CA THR A 155 -19.46 16.73 1.95
C THR A 155 -20.86 16.80 1.34
N THR A 156 -20.98 16.64 0.03
CA THR A 156 -22.26 16.67 -0.69
C THR A 156 -23.14 15.48 -0.33
N ILE A 157 -22.60 14.26 -0.30
CA ILE A 157 -23.36 13.06 0.12
C ILE A 157 -23.87 13.23 1.54
N VAL A 158 -23.01 13.64 2.49
CA VAL A 158 -23.39 13.84 3.89
C VAL A 158 -24.52 14.88 3.99
N ALA A 159 -24.40 16.01 3.30
CA ALA A 159 -25.43 17.05 3.28
C ALA A 159 -26.75 16.53 2.68
N ALA A 160 -26.70 15.79 1.58
CA ALA A 160 -27.86 15.27 0.89
C ALA A 160 -28.62 14.17 1.67
N THR A 161 -27.96 13.51 2.64
CA THR A 161 -28.63 12.57 3.55
C THR A 161 -29.63 13.24 4.49
N GLY A 162 -29.54 14.56 4.67
CA GLY A 162 -30.28 15.30 5.70
C GLY A 162 -29.81 15.04 7.14
N MET A 163 -28.82 14.17 7.31
CA MET A 163 -28.29 13.84 8.63
C MET A 163 -27.28 14.88 9.08
N LYS A 164 -27.18 15.03 10.41
CA LYS A 164 -26.24 15.98 11.00
C LYS A 164 -24.88 15.33 11.16
N GLN A 165 -23.86 15.88 10.48
CA GLN A 165 -22.46 15.44 10.71
C GLN A 165 -22.07 15.71 12.18
N ARG A 166 -21.45 14.73 12.80
CA ARG A 166 -20.98 14.76 14.19
C ARG A 166 -19.46 14.95 14.23
N TYR A 167 -18.70 14.03 13.65
CA TYR A 167 -17.24 14.04 13.61
C TYR A 167 -16.73 13.20 12.43
N ARG A 168 -15.42 13.27 12.17
CA ARG A 168 -14.71 12.43 11.17
C ARG A 168 -13.54 11.76 11.85
N TYR A 169 -13.21 10.57 11.40
CA TYR A 169 -12.03 9.82 11.85
C TYR A 169 -11.54 8.89 10.74
N VAL A 170 -10.38 8.24 10.97
CA VAL A 170 -9.83 7.18 10.10
C VAL A 170 -9.99 5.84 10.79
N ASP A 171 -10.44 4.83 10.08
CA ASP A 171 -10.55 3.46 10.60
C ASP A 171 -9.37 2.61 10.11
N TRP A 172 -8.31 2.52 10.91
CA TRP A 172 -7.06 1.83 10.59
C TRP A 172 -7.18 0.31 10.49
N ASN A 173 -7.98 -0.29 11.35
CA ASN A 173 -7.93 -1.72 11.61
C ASN A 173 -8.78 -2.55 10.65
N ARG A 174 -9.56 -1.89 9.77
CA ARG A 174 -10.55 -2.59 8.95
C ARG A 174 -10.13 -2.83 7.52
N PHE A 175 -9.25 -1.99 7.00
CA PHE A 175 -8.92 -1.95 5.58
C PHE A 175 -7.43 -2.10 5.31
N GLY A 176 -6.71 -2.71 6.25
CA GLY A 176 -5.27 -2.95 6.12
C GLY A 176 -4.46 -1.64 6.00
N HIS A 177 -3.71 -1.51 4.91
CA HIS A 177 -2.89 -0.32 4.65
C HIS A 177 -3.68 0.90 4.18
N TYR A 178 -4.95 0.72 3.88
CA TYR A 178 -5.84 1.76 3.42
C TYR A 178 -6.59 2.43 4.58
N TYR A 179 -6.65 3.76 4.55
CA TYR A 179 -7.26 4.58 5.60
C TYR A 179 -8.49 5.33 5.09
N PRO A 180 -9.68 4.72 5.08
CA PRO A 180 -10.87 5.41 4.65
C PRO A 180 -11.24 6.53 5.63
N VAL A 181 -11.76 7.62 5.08
CA VAL A 181 -12.37 8.67 5.87
C VAL A 181 -13.75 8.21 6.32
N VAL A 182 -13.96 8.12 7.64
CA VAL A 182 -15.25 7.78 8.21
C VAL A 182 -15.91 9.04 8.76
N VAL A 183 -17.14 9.30 8.32
CA VAL A 183 -17.96 10.41 8.80
C VAL A 183 -19.08 9.86 9.68
N ALA A 184 -19.08 10.23 10.94
CA ALA A 184 -20.17 9.94 11.85
C ALA A 184 -21.29 10.97 11.65
N VAL A 185 -22.50 10.49 11.39
CA VAL A 185 -23.71 11.29 11.17
C VAL A 185 -24.81 10.87 12.12
N TRP A 186 -25.66 11.82 12.51
CA TRP A 186 -26.80 11.59 13.37
C TRP A 186 -28.09 11.59 12.56
N ASP A 187 -28.85 10.51 12.66
CA ASP A 187 -30.18 10.36 12.08
C ASP A 187 -31.23 10.78 13.12
N GLU A 188 -31.90 11.90 12.87
CA GLU A 188 -32.93 12.44 13.78
C GLU A 188 -34.19 11.58 13.84
N ASP A 189 -34.49 10.83 12.81
CA ASP A 189 -35.70 10.00 12.74
C ASP A 189 -35.52 8.70 13.54
N SER A 190 -34.44 7.97 13.31
CA SER A 190 -34.14 6.74 14.03
C SER A 190 -33.51 6.96 15.41
N LYS A 191 -32.99 8.18 15.70
CA LYS A 191 -32.18 8.49 16.89
C LYS A 191 -30.92 7.62 16.99
N LEU A 192 -30.36 7.27 15.83
CA LEU A 192 -29.14 6.46 15.73
C LEU A 192 -27.99 7.30 15.16
N GLU A 193 -26.81 6.97 15.56
CA GLU A 193 -25.56 7.40 14.92
C GLU A 193 -25.21 6.41 13.81
N ARG A 194 -24.85 6.91 12.63
CA ARG A 194 -24.40 6.11 11.50
C ARG A 194 -22.98 6.51 11.13
N HIS A 195 -22.18 5.54 10.69
CA HIS A 195 -20.82 5.74 10.28
C HIS A 195 -20.66 5.40 8.81
N LEU A 196 -20.30 6.39 8.00
CA LEU A 196 -20.14 6.29 6.57
C LEU A 196 -18.64 6.31 6.24
N ALA A 197 -18.08 5.21 5.76
CA ALA A 197 -16.70 5.13 5.33
C ALA A 197 -16.58 5.46 3.84
N PHE A 198 -15.69 6.37 3.48
CA PHE A 198 -15.49 6.87 2.13
C PHE A 198 -14.09 6.57 1.61
N ASP A 199 -14.01 6.20 0.34
CA ASP A 199 -12.78 5.91 -0.37
C ASP A 199 -12.71 6.74 -1.66
N PHE A 200 -11.71 7.60 -1.77
CA PHE A 200 -11.41 8.36 -2.99
C PHE A 200 -10.19 7.80 -3.76
N LEU A 201 -9.48 6.82 -3.22
CA LEU A 201 -8.30 6.23 -3.85
C LEU A 201 -8.62 5.07 -4.79
N ASP A 202 -9.63 4.24 -4.46
CA ASP A 202 -10.03 3.06 -5.25
C ASP A 202 -10.28 3.38 -6.73
N VAL A 203 -11.01 4.47 -6.99
CA VAL A 203 -11.33 4.88 -8.35
C VAL A 203 -10.08 5.39 -9.08
N LEU A 204 -9.27 6.22 -8.41
CA LEU A 204 -8.04 6.70 -9.01
C LEU A 204 -7.11 5.55 -9.39
N ALA A 205 -6.88 4.61 -8.49
CA ALA A 205 -6.08 3.42 -8.76
C ALA A 205 -6.62 2.62 -9.96
N SER A 206 -7.94 2.60 -10.16
CA SER A 206 -8.57 1.90 -11.27
C SER A 206 -8.42 2.61 -12.62
N VAL A 207 -8.50 3.94 -12.65
CA VAL A 207 -8.52 4.73 -13.90
C VAL A 207 -7.12 5.20 -14.31
N ASP A 208 -6.18 5.25 -13.37
CA ASP A 208 -4.78 5.61 -13.63
C ASP A 208 -3.98 4.43 -14.23
N THR A 209 -4.66 3.47 -14.83
CA THR A 209 -4.02 2.31 -15.50
C THR A 209 -3.69 2.56 -16.97
N GLY A 210 -3.80 3.79 -17.47
CA GLY A 210 -4.13 3.96 -18.80
C GLY A 210 -3.19 4.36 -19.87
N GLU A 211 -3.80 4.28 -21.01
CA GLU A 211 -3.25 4.65 -22.31
C GLU A 211 -3.12 6.17 -22.50
N ASP A 212 -3.69 6.99 -21.61
CA ASP A 212 -3.74 8.45 -21.74
C ASP A 212 -2.64 9.20 -20.97
N TRP A 213 -1.68 8.50 -20.43
CA TRP A 213 -0.63 9.06 -19.57
C TRP A 213 0.19 10.18 -20.21
N GLY A 214 0.47 10.07 -21.50
CA GLY A 214 1.17 11.10 -22.26
C GLY A 214 0.35 12.35 -22.58
N ARG A 215 -0.99 12.30 -22.40
CA ARG A 215 -1.88 13.42 -22.77
C ARG A 215 -2.08 14.45 -21.66
N TYR A 216 -2.04 14.01 -20.40
CA TYR A 216 -2.36 14.87 -19.25
C TYR A 216 -1.33 14.74 -18.12
N PRO A 217 -0.03 14.81 -18.42
CA PRO A 217 1.01 14.54 -17.41
C PRO A 217 0.90 15.51 -16.22
N GLY A 218 0.66 16.80 -16.48
CA GLY A 218 0.51 17.80 -15.41
C GLY A 218 -0.69 17.56 -14.51
N TYR A 219 -1.85 17.19 -15.05
CA TYR A 219 -3.04 16.90 -14.25
C TYR A 219 -2.84 15.65 -13.41
N ARG A 220 -2.25 14.60 -13.98
CA ARG A 220 -1.96 13.36 -13.27
C ARG A 220 -1.00 13.59 -12.11
N ALA A 221 0.10 14.32 -12.35
CA ALA A 221 1.03 14.68 -11.29
C ALA A 221 0.35 15.49 -10.18
N GLN A 222 -0.42 16.51 -10.56
CA GLN A 222 -1.16 17.35 -9.62
C GLN A 222 -2.18 16.53 -8.80
N LEU A 223 -2.90 15.59 -9.43
CA LEU A 223 -3.88 14.76 -8.74
C LEU A 223 -3.19 13.82 -7.75
N ARG A 224 -2.08 13.20 -8.14
CA ARG A 224 -1.27 12.36 -7.23
C ARG A 224 -0.70 13.16 -6.07
N GLU A 225 -0.06 14.28 -6.35
CA GLU A 225 0.48 15.16 -5.32
C GLU A 225 -0.62 15.61 -4.35
N SER A 226 -1.76 16.05 -4.85
CA SER A 226 -2.88 16.46 -4.00
C SER A 226 -3.44 15.33 -3.14
N LEU A 227 -3.43 14.08 -3.63
CA LEU A 227 -3.88 12.92 -2.86
C LEU A 227 -2.83 12.48 -1.83
N ILE A 228 -1.55 12.49 -2.18
CA ILE A 228 -0.46 12.24 -1.24
C ILE A 228 -0.46 13.34 -0.17
N ASP A 229 -0.52 14.58 -0.56
CA ASP A 229 -0.56 15.72 0.36
C ASP A 229 -1.80 15.69 1.26
N SER A 230 -2.97 15.28 0.74
CA SER A 230 -4.19 15.19 1.53
C SER A 230 -4.09 14.18 2.67
N GLN A 231 -3.25 13.16 2.54
CA GLN A 231 -2.96 12.22 3.63
C GLN A 231 -2.03 12.80 4.69
N PHE A 232 -1.22 13.80 4.31
CA PHE A 232 -0.20 14.39 5.16
C PHE A 232 -0.46 15.87 5.52
N GLU A 233 -1.56 16.44 5.03
CA GLU A 233 -1.90 17.85 5.19
C GLU A 233 -2.21 18.20 6.66
N GLN A 234 -1.55 19.23 7.17
CA GLN A 234 -1.57 19.56 8.61
C GLN A 234 -2.92 20.10 9.11
N ASP A 235 -3.72 20.69 8.24
CA ASP A 235 -4.98 21.34 8.61
C ASP A 235 -6.20 20.40 8.58
N ASN A 236 -6.05 19.20 8.02
CA ASN A 236 -7.07 18.17 8.04
C ASN A 236 -6.99 17.38 9.35
N LEU A 237 -8.09 17.28 10.12
CA LEU A 237 -8.11 16.55 11.40
C LEU A 237 -7.66 15.09 11.25
N VAL A 238 -8.08 14.44 10.15
CA VAL A 238 -7.70 13.05 9.84
C VAL A 238 -6.20 12.94 9.56
N ALA A 239 -5.67 13.83 8.74
CA ALA A 239 -4.23 13.86 8.42
C ALA A 239 -3.41 14.22 9.67
N ARG A 240 -3.88 15.13 10.50
CA ARG A 240 -3.25 15.45 11.80
C ARG A 240 -3.24 14.27 12.75
N ASP A 241 -4.32 13.49 12.80
CA ASP A 241 -4.42 12.28 13.63
C ASP A 241 -3.39 11.23 13.16
N ILE A 242 -3.29 10.99 11.86
CA ILE A 242 -2.29 10.12 11.24
C ILE A 242 -0.86 10.61 11.52
N LYS A 243 -0.61 11.91 11.30
CA LYS A 243 0.71 12.52 11.53
C LYS A 243 1.12 12.42 13.00
N ALA A 244 0.18 12.65 13.93
CA ALA A 244 0.41 12.52 15.37
C ALA A 244 0.80 11.08 15.75
N LEU A 245 0.12 10.08 15.19
CA LEU A 245 0.44 8.66 15.43
C LEU A 245 1.83 8.30 14.92
N ARG A 246 2.19 8.74 13.71
CA ARG A 246 3.52 8.49 13.14
C ARG A 246 4.60 9.18 13.94
N ALA A 247 4.38 10.43 14.34
CA ALA A 247 5.31 11.14 15.21
C ALA A 247 5.50 10.47 16.58
N ALA A 248 4.46 9.78 17.08
CA ALA A 248 4.54 9.01 18.32
C ALA A 248 5.11 7.58 18.11
N ALA A 249 5.19 7.08 16.89
CA ALA A 249 5.69 5.75 16.59
C ALA A 249 7.18 5.63 16.99
N GLY A 250 7.54 4.54 17.64
CA GLY A 250 8.90 4.31 18.14
C GLY A 250 9.33 5.19 19.32
N GLN A 251 8.46 6.11 19.78
CA GLN A 251 8.69 6.95 20.95
C GLN A 251 7.97 6.40 22.18
N ALA A 252 8.47 6.74 23.38
CA ALA A 252 7.87 6.37 24.66
C ALA A 252 7.79 7.58 25.60
N GLY A 253 6.85 7.53 26.55
CA GLY A 253 6.71 8.56 27.58
C GLY A 253 6.26 9.93 27.03
N GLU A 254 6.76 11.01 27.65
CA GLU A 254 6.33 12.38 27.33
C GLU A 254 6.55 12.82 25.86
N PRO A 255 7.62 12.44 25.15
CA PRO A 255 7.74 12.75 23.72
C PRO A 255 6.59 12.18 22.87
N ALA A 256 6.20 10.93 23.09
CA ALA A 256 5.08 10.31 22.40
C ALA A 256 3.74 11.00 22.73
N LEU A 257 3.52 11.30 24.00
CA LEU A 257 2.30 12.00 24.44
C LEU A 257 2.22 13.43 23.87
N ALA A 258 3.35 14.13 23.80
CA ALA A 258 3.42 15.47 23.21
C ALA A 258 3.04 15.47 21.73
N ALA A 259 3.46 14.44 20.98
CA ALA A 259 3.10 14.26 19.57
C ALA A 259 1.58 14.04 19.37
N LEU A 260 0.93 13.33 20.29
CA LEU A 260 -0.51 13.01 20.19
C LEU A 260 -1.43 14.13 20.66
N ARG A 261 -0.94 15.02 21.53
CA ARG A 261 -1.76 16.01 22.29
C ARG A 261 -2.62 16.90 21.40
N GLY A 262 -2.07 17.45 20.34
CA GLY A 262 -2.80 18.36 19.44
C GLY A 262 -4.01 17.68 18.80
N ALA A 263 -3.79 16.54 18.15
CA ALA A 263 -4.84 15.77 17.49
C ALA A 263 -5.90 15.25 18.50
N ALA A 264 -5.47 14.82 19.69
CA ALA A 264 -6.38 14.35 20.74
C ALA A 264 -7.32 15.45 21.23
N VAL A 265 -6.82 16.68 21.44
CA VAL A 265 -7.62 17.82 21.86
C VAL A 265 -8.66 18.21 20.78
N ASP A 266 -8.31 18.04 19.53
CA ASP A 266 -9.22 18.26 18.39
C ASP A 266 -10.23 17.11 18.18
N GLY A 267 -10.22 16.08 19.03
CA GLY A 267 -11.16 14.96 19.02
C GLY A 267 -10.73 13.79 18.13
N GLY A 268 -9.45 13.72 17.74
CA GLY A 268 -8.89 12.61 16.98
C GLY A 268 -8.95 11.30 17.77
N LEU A 269 -9.85 10.39 17.39
CA LEU A 269 -10.07 9.11 18.09
C LEU A 269 -8.85 8.22 18.13
N THR A 270 -8.08 8.19 17.04
CA THR A 270 -6.87 7.37 16.95
C THR A 270 -5.73 7.90 17.81
N ALA A 271 -5.52 9.22 17.84
CA ALA A 271 -4.56 9.83 18.76
C ALA A 271 -4.95 9.62 20.24
N ILE A 272 -6.24 9.75 20.56
CA ILE A 272 -6.78 9.45 21.88
C ILE A 272 -6.57 7.99 22.25
N GLY A 273 -6.94 7.06 21.38
CA GLY A 273 -6.74 5.62 21.57
C GLY A 273 -5.27 5.28 21.85
N ARG A 274 -4.36 5.82 21.05
CA ARG A 274 -2.91 5.63 21.25
C ARG A 274 -2.41 6.25 22.57
N TRP A 275 -2.93 7.41 22.95
CA TRP A 275 -2.60 8.01 24.26
C TRP A 275 -3.02 7.09 25.41
N LEU A 276 -4.26 6.58 25.36
CA LEU A 276 -4.74 5.62 26.35
C LEU A 276 -3.85 4.37 26.40
N THR A 277 -3.45 3.82 25.24
CA THR A 277 -2.55 2.68 25.16
C THR A 277 -1.21 2.95 25.85
N LEU A 278 -0.58 4.10 25.58
CA LEU A 278 0.70 4.48 26.19
C LEU A 278 0.64 4.68 27.70
N CYS A 279 -0.54 4.99 28.22
CA CYS A 279 -0.77 5.27 29.65
C CYS A 279 -1.41 4.09 30.39
N ASP A 280 -1.68 2.98 29.75
CA ASP A 280 -2.18 1.80 30.44
C ASP A 280 -1.15 1.24 31.43
N GLY A 281 -1.59 0.89 32.63
CA GLY A 281 -0.69 0.48 33.69
C GLY A 281 0.23 1.58 34.26
N GLN A 282 0.18 2.82 33.74
CA GLN A 282 0.97 3.95 34.20
C GLN A 282 0.23 4.76 35.30
N PRO A 283 0.92 5.65 36.05
CA PRO A 283 0.28 6.54 36.99
C PRO A 283 -0.86 7.33 36.36
N LYS A 284 -1.93 7.58 37.12
CA LYS A 284 -3.15 8.29 36.69
C LYS A 284 -2.85 9.59 35.91
N ALA A 285 -1.82 10.33 36.33
CA ALA A 285 -1.42 11.59 35.68
C ALA A 285 -1.06 11.43 34.18
N CYS A 286 -0.59 10.25 33.73
CA CYS A 286 -0.28 9.97 32.34
C CYS A 286 -1.53 10.08 31.45
N GLY A 287 -2.61 9.39 31.82
CA GLY A 287 -3.85 9.34 31.05
C GLY A 287 -4.79 10.51 31.25
N GLN A 288 -4.54 11.40 32.22
CA GLN A 288 -5.45 12.49 32.56
C GLN A 288 -5.73 13.41 31.36
N GLY A 289 -4.69 13.72 30.56
CA GLY A 289 -4.85 14.54 29.36
C GLY A 289 -5.75 13.94 28.30
N ALA A 290 -5.70 12.60 28.11
CA ALA A 290 -6.60 11.91 27.21
C ALA A 290 -8.06 11.93 27.68
N VAL A 291 -8.27 11.75 29.00
CA VAL A 291 -9.60 11.85 29.60
C VAL A 291 -10.16 13.28 29.48
N ASP A 292 -9.33 14.30 29.75
CA ASP A 292 -9.74 15.70 29.59
C ASP A 292 -10.10 16.04 28.14
N ALA A 293 -9.39 15.48 27.17
CA ALA A 293 -9.68 15.63 25.74
C ALA A 293 -10.99 14.91 25.34
N LEU A 294 -11.33 13.78 25.97
CA LEU A 294 -12.56 13.02 25.69
C LEU A 294 -13.83 13.62 26.24
N LEU A 295 -13.76 14.28 27.40
CA LEU A 295 -14.94 14.76 28.15
C LEU A 295 -15.89 15.65 27.31
N PRO A 296 -15.42 16.68 26.57
CA PRO A 296 -16.30 17.51 25.76
C PRO A 296 -17.11 16.72 24.71
N TYR A 297 -16.50 15.75 24.11
CA TYR A 297 -17.11 14.93 23.06
C TYR A 297 -18.06 13.88 23.64
N ALA A 298 -17.70 13.26 24.76
CA ALA A 298 -18.56 12.32 25.47
C ALA A 298 -19.81 13.01 26.06
N GLU A 299 -19.67 14.23 26.57
CA GLU A 299 -20.78 15.10 27.04
C GLU A 299 -21.69 15.53 25.87
N ALA A 300 -21.12 15.74 24.68
CA ALA A 300 -21.87 15.99 23.46
C ALA A 300 -22.57 14.73 22.89
N ASP A 301 -22.57 13.63 23.64
CA ASP A 301 -23.22 12.35 23.32
C ASP A 301 -22.65 11.67 22.04
N LEU A 302 -21.32 11.87 21.76
CA LEU A 302 -20.66 11.17 20.66
C LEU A 302 -20.30 9.73 21.07
N ALA A 303 -20.87 8.77 20.37
CA ALA A 303 -20.85 7.35 20.78
C ALA A 303 -19.43 6.79 20.98
N LEU A 304 -18.53 6.92 19.98
CA LEU A 304 -17.18 6.34 20.10
C LEU A 304 -16.30 7.06 21.12
N HIS A 305 -16.41 8.39 21.28
CA HIS A 305 -15.70 9.12 22.35
C HIS A 305 -16.17 8.68 23.73
N ARG A 306 -17.49 8.42 23.87
CA ARG A 306 -18.04 7.83 25.09
C ARG A 306 -17.53 6.43 25.36
N VAL A 307 -17.37 5.61 24.32
CA VAL A 307 -16.74 4.27 24.43
C VAL A 307 -15.29 4.39 24.86
N SER A 308 -14.51 5.31 24.28
CA SER A 308 -13.12 5.56 24.68
C SER A 308 -13.02 6.01 26.15
N LEU A 309 -13.95 6.85 26.60
CA LEU A 309 -14.04 7.25 28.03
C LEU A 309 -14.44 6.06 28.93
N ALA A 310 -15.39 5.22 28.49
CA ALA A 310 -15.74 3.99 29.19
C ALA A 310 -14.54 3.05 29.32
N MET A 311 -13.73 2.93 28.25
CA MET A 311 -12.49 2.17 28.27
C MET A 311 -11.50 2.73 29.30
N ALA A 312 -11.23 4.03 29.28
CA ALA A 312 -10.36 4.69 30.24
C ALA A 312 -10.80 4.43 31.68
N GLN A 313 -12.13 4.50 31.97
CA GLN A 313 -12.68 4.21 33.26
C GLN A 313 -12.62 2.73 33.64
N ALA A 314 -12.86 1.83 32.71
CA ALA A 314 -12.79 0.40 32.96
C ALA A 314 -11.37 -0.06 33.35
N ARG A 315 -10.34 0.57 32.77
CA ARG A 315 -8.92 0.30 33.02
C ARG A 315 -8.32 1.14 34.14
N GLY A 316 -8.91 2.28 34.46
CA GLY A 316 -8.35 3.26 35.41
C GLY A 316 -7.29 4.17 34.77
N ILE A 317 -7.34 4.37 33.46
CA ILE A 317 -6.39 5.22 32.73
C ILE A 317 -6.85 6.69 32.88
N GLY A 318 -6.04 7.53 33.54
CA GLY A 318 -6.36 8.94 33.76
C GLY A 318 -7.55 9.22 34.70
N THR A 319 -8.21 8.17 35.16
CA THR A 319 -9.38 8.24 36.05
C THR A 319 -9.33 7.13 37.10
N GLU A 320 -10.31 7.08 38.01
CA GLU A 320 -10.45 5.94 38.91
C GLU A 320 -11.07 4.76 38.18
N ARG A 321 -10.58 3.54 38.47
CA ARG A 321 -11.12 2.33 37.88
C ARG A 321 -12.53 2.06 38.36
N ASP A 322 -13.48 2.10 37.43
CA ASP A 322 -14.89 1.75 37.72
C ASP A 322 -15.49 0.99 36.53
N LEU A 323 -15.39 -0.34 36.54
CA LEU A 323 -15.94 -1.20 35.50
C LEU A 323 -17.48 -1.06 35.42
N LYS A 324 -18.16 -0.86 36.57
CA LYS A 324 -19.62 -0.77 36.56
C LYS A 324 -20.08 0.52 35.88
N GLY A 325 -19.45 1.65 36.19
CA GLY A 325 -19.70 2.93 35.52
C GLY A 325 -19.38 2.88 34.05
N ALA A 326 -18.25 2.25 33.70
CA ALA A 326 -17.86 2.04 32.30
C ALA A 326 -18.92 1.24 31.49
N MET A 327 -19.49 0.19 32.07
CA MET A 327 -20.56 -0.59 31.41
C MET A 327 -21.85 0.23 31.24
N VAL A 328 -22.17 1.14 32.15
CA VAL A 328 -23.31 2.07 32.00
C VAL A 328 -23.07 3.03 30.83
N MET A 329 -21.83 3.55 30.68
CA MET A 329 -21.47 4.39 29.53
C MET A 329 -21.51 3.62 28.21
N LEU A 330 -21.01 2.39 28.20
CA LEU A 330 -21.07 1.51 27.05
C LEU A 330 -22.52 1.22 26.63
N ASP A 331 -23.42 0.92 27.59
CA ASP A 331 -24.84 0.72 27.30
C ASP A 331 -25.51 2.00 26.74
N ALA A 332 -25.07 3.17 27.15
CA ALA A 332 -25.55 4.44 26.60
C ALA A 332 -25.05 4.66 25.17
N ALA A 333 -23.77 4.34 24.89
CA ALA A 333 -23.20 4.39 23.54
C ALA A 333 -23.88 3.35 22.61
N GLU A 334 -24.12 2.14 23.12
CA GLU A 334 -24.76 1.05 22.37
C GLU A 334 -26.20 1.40 21.92
N LYS A 335 -26.91 2.24 22.68
CA LYS A 335 -28.23 2.77 22.25
C LYS A 335 -28.15 3.71 21.06
N ARG A 336 -27.00 4.35 20.83
CA ARG A 336 -26.76 5.29 19.74
C ARG A 336 -26.16 4.64 18.52
N LEU A 337 -25.29 3.63 18.74
CA LEU A 337 -24.53 2.92 17.73
C LEU A 337 -24.56 1.40 18.02
N PRO A 338 -25.71 0.74 17.75
CA PRO A 338 -25.92 -0.65 18.11
C PRO A 338 -24.89 -1.61 17.50
N GLY A 339 -24.31 -2.46 18.35
CA GLY A 339 -23.32 -3.46 17.95
C GLY A 339 -21.94 -2.89 17.65
N ARG A 340 -21.85 -1.69 17.08
CA ARG A 340 -20.57 -1.05 16.77
C ARG A 340 -19.91 -0.46 18.02
N ALA A 341 -20.69 0.06 18.98
CA ALA A 341 -20.11 0.60 20.21
C ALA A 341 -19.42 -0.48 21.03
N VAL A 342 -20.05 -1.65 21.22
CA VAL A 342 -19.43 -2.76 21.94
C VAL A 342 -18.28 -3.40 21.16
N SER A 343 -18.37 -3.46 19.83
CA SER A 343 -17.27 -3.88 18.97
C SER A 343 -16.06 -2.97 19.14
N TYR A 344 -16.23 -1.66 19.05
CA TYR A 344 -15.17 -0.67 19.23
C TYR A 344 -14.55 -0.74 20.64
N PHE A 345 -15.36 -0.96 21.69
CA PHE A 345 -14.84 -1.20 23.03
C PHE A 345 -13.92 -2.43 23.07
N ALA A 346 -14.33 -3.52 22.43
CA ALA A 346 -13.54 -4.74 22.38
C ALA A 346 -12.25 -4.56 21.56
N ASP A 347 -12.31 -3.83 20.45
CA ASP A 347 -11.15 -3.53 19.61
C ASP A 347 -10.12 -2.70 20.39
N LEU A 348 -10.55 -1.61 21.08
CA LEU A 348 -9.70 -0.81 21.93
C LEU A 348 -9.11 -1.60 23.11
N TRP A 349 -9.93 -2.45 23.76
CA TRP A 349 -9.44 -3.32 24.84
C TRP A 349 -8.32 -4.20 24.38
N ASN A 350 -8.50 -4.76 23.20
CA ASN A 350 -7.53 -5.65 22.59
C ASN A 350 -6.23 -4.94 22.16
N GLU A 351 -6.28 -3.67 21.79
CA GLU A 351 -5.09 -2.87 21.47
C GLU A 351 -4.28 -2.51 22.73
N LEU A 352 -4.98 -2.34 23.87
CA LEU A 352 -4.34 -1.94 25.13
C LEU A 352 -3.56 -3.05 25.78
N ASP A 353 -4.04 -4.30 25.70
CA ASP A 353 -3.44 -5.39 26.46
C ASP A 353 -3.75 -6.77 25.84
N SER A 354 -2.72 -7.41 25.29
CA SER A 354 -2.81 -8.79 24.79
C SER A 354 -3.00 -9.81 25.90
N ASP A 355 -2.65 -9.47 27.16
CA ASP A 355 -2.56 -10.41 28.28
C ASP A 355 -3.82 -10.47 29.15
N HIS A 356 -4.78 -9.55 28.96
CA HIS A 356 -5.99 -9.51 29.77
C HIS A 356 -7.25 -9.75 28.93
N ASP A 357 -7.99 -10.75 29.29
CA ASP A 357 -9.29 -11.04 28.69
C ASP A 357 -10.25 -9.86 28.76
N LEU A 358 -11.05 -9.70 27.72
CA LEU A 358 -12.14 -8.72 27.70
C LEU A 358 -13.05 -8.96 28.93
N PRO A 359 -13.40 -7.90 29.70
CA PRO A 359 -14.24 -8.07 30.89
C PRO A 359 -15.51 -8.83 30.56
N LYS A 360 -15.85 -9.83 31.38
CA LYS A 360 -17.01 -10.71 31.17
C LYS A 360 -18.29 -9.93 30.80
N PRO A 361 -18.65 -8.80 31.47
CA PRO A 361 -19.84 -8.02 31.09
C PRO A 361 -19.77 -7.41 29.70
N ALA A 362 -18.59 -7.07 29.21
CA ALA A 362 -18.39 -6.56 27.84
C ALA A 362 -18.44 -7.72 26.82
N LEU A 363 -17.78 -8.83 27.13
CA LEU A 363 -17.82 -10.03 26.29
C LEU A 363 -19.25 -10.57 26.09
N GLU A 364 -20.07 -10.61 27.14
CA GLU A 364 -21.49 -11.01 27.03
C GLU A 364 -22.31 -10.09 26.12
N ARG A 365 -22.01 -8.78 26.11
CA ARG A 365 -22.63 -7.81 25.17
C ARG A 365 -22.20 -8.06 23.75
N LEU A 366 -20.89 -8.24 23.54
CA LEU A 366 -20.32 -8.52 22.24
C LEU A 366 -20.90 -9.82 21.65
N GLN A 367 -20.97 -10.88 22.44
CA GLN A 367 -21.55 -12.16 22.04
C GLN A 367 -23.04 -12.03 21.65
N ARG A 368 -23.82 -11.24 22.41
CA ARG A 368 -25.22 -10.98 22.06
C ARG A 368 -25.37 -10.21 20.74
N ALA A 369 -24.53 -9.18 20.52
CA ALA A 369 -24.54 -8.41 19.28
C ALA A 369 -24.13 -9.30 18.08
N ALA A 370 -23.12 -10.13 18.25
CA ALA A 370 -22.68 -11.07 17.23
C ALA A 370 -23.74 -12.14 16.91
N ALA A 371 -24.41 -12.70 17.92
CA ALA A 371 -25.50 -13.65 17.75
C ALA A 371 -26.74 -13.03 17.06
N ALA A 372 -26.96 -11.73 17.24
CA ALA A 372 -27.97 -10.96 16.54
C ALA A 372 -27.60 -10.66 15.05
N GLY A 373 -26.45 -11.13 14.58
CA GLY A 373 -25.98 -10.95 13.19
C GLY A 373 -25.21 -9.68 12.96
N ASN A 374 -24.82 -8.93 14.03
CA ASN A 374 -23.99 -7.74 13.87
C ASN A 374 -22.58 -8.13 13.43
N ARG A 375 -22.23 -7.80 12.19
CA ARG A 375 -20.95 -8.16 11.58
C ARG A 375 -19.72 -7.54 12.27
N PRO A 376 -19.70 -6.25 12.66
CA PRO A 376 -18.61 -5.70 13.49
C PRO A 376 -18.37 -6.52 14.76
N ALA A 377 -19.42 -6.87 15.48
CA ALA A 377 -19.30 -7.67 16.71
C ALA A 377 -18.79 -9.10 16.42
N GLN A 378 -19.18 -9.71 15.31
CA GLN A 378 -18.64 -11.00 14.86
C GLN A 378 -17.15 -10.90 14.55
N ALA A 379 -16.71 -9.85 13.87
CA ALA A 379 -15.30 -9.60 13.55
C ALA A 379 -14.46 -9.40 14.82
N SER A 380 -14.96 -8.59 15.78
CA SER A 380 -14.23 -8.38 17.04
C SER A 380 -14.15 -9.66 17.89
N LEU A 381 -15.21 -10.49 17.95
CA LEU A 381 -15.16 -11.80 18.58
C LEU A 381 -14.14 -12.71 17.91
N PHE A 382 -14.09 -12.71 16.59
CA PHE A 382 -13.13 -13.46 15.84
C PHE A 382 -11.70 -12.99 16.13
N GLY A 383 -11.44 -11.67 16.16
CA GLY A 383 -10.17 -11.08 16.56
C GLY A 383 -9.73 -11.51 17.97
N ILE A 384 -10.66 -11.54 18.94
CA ILE A 384 -10.38 -12.04 20.31
C ILE A 384 -10.00 -13.51 20.28
N ALA A 385 -10.75 -14.33 19.52
CA ALA A 385 -10.47 -15.76 19.42
C ALA A 385 -9.13 -16.04 18.73
N LEU A 386 -8.71 -15.18 17.79
CA LEU A 386 -7.39 -15.24 17.15
C LEU A 386 -6.24 -14.98 18.14
N ARG A 387 -6.41 -14.03 19.05
CA ARG A 387 -5.39 -13.68 20.05
C ARG A 387 -5.23 -14.70 21.17
N ALA A 388 -6.27 -15.47 21.45
CA ALA A 388 -6.20 -16.58 22.41
C ALA A 388 -5.24 -17.71 21.95
N ARG A 389 -4.55 -17.52 20.81
CA ARG A 389 -3.51 -18.43 20.32
C ARG A 389 -2.18 -18.11 21.01
N ALA A 390 -1.36 -19.13 21.22
CA ALA A 390 0.04 -18.92 21.57
C ALA A 390 0.74 -18.14 20.44
N GLU A 391 1.63 -17.21 20.76
CA GLU A 391 2.31 -16.31 19.82
C GLU A 391 3.01 -17.05 18.66
N ASP A 392 3.38 -18.33 18.87
CA ASP A 392 4.07 -19.17 17.89
C ASP A 392 3.15 -20.18 17.15
N GLU A 393 1.83 -20.16 17.39
CA GLU A 393 0.92 -21.12 16.76
C GLU A 393 -0.01 -20.46 15.73
N GLU A 394 0.22 -20.73 14.45
CA GLU A 394 -0.73 -20.40 13.36
C GLU A 394 -2.05 -21.20 13.44
N LYS A 395 -2.27 -21.94 14.52
CA LYS A 395 -3.42 -22.83 14.72
C LYS A 395 -4.55 -22.13 15.48
N LEU A 396 -5.74 -22.17 14.91
CA LEU A 396 -6.93 -21.67 15.57
C LEU A 396 -7.39 -22.63 16.69
N ALA A 397 -7.79 -22.07 17.83
CA ALA A 397 -8.52 -22.84 18.85
C ALA A 397 -9.88 -23.31 18.28
N PRO A 398 -10.48 -24.39 18.83
CA PRO A 398 -11.73 -24.96 18.29
C PRO A 398 -12.88 -23.95 18.12
N ASP A 399 -13.04 -23.06 19.10
CA ASP A 399 -14.10 -22.03 19.06
C ASP A 399 -13.82 -20.97 17.99
N ALA A 400 -12.56 -20.55 17.84
CA ALA A 400 -12.11 -19.63 16.79
C ALA A 400 -12.25 -20.27 15.41
N LEU A 401 -11.91 -21.55 15.28
CA LEU A 401 -12.05 -22.31 14.04
C LEU A 401 -13.51 -22.39 13.59
N ALA A 402 -14.43 -22.72 14.49
CA ALA A 402 -15.87 -22.79 14.19
C ALA A 402 -16.42 -21.42 13.77
N LEU A 403 -15.98 -20.34 14.44
CA LEU A 403 -16.36 -18.97 14.11
C LEU A 403 -15.80 -18.54 12.74
N ALA A 404 -14.50 -18.82 12.48
CA ALA A 404 -13.88 -18.57 11.20
C ALA A 404 -14.59 -19.27 10.05
N GLU A 405 -14.90 -20.55 10.20
CA GLU A 405 -15.66 -21.31 9.21
C GLU A 405 -17.06 -20.72 8.93
N GLY A 406 -17.74 -20.24 9.98
CA GLY A 406 -19.03 -19.57 9.84
C GLY A 406 -18.91 -18.26 9.05
N LEU A 407 -17.95 -17.42 9.40
CA LEU A 407 -17.70 -16.15 8.73
C LEU A 407 -17.21 -16.31 7.28
N ALA A 408 -16.30 -17.26 7.03
CA ALA A 408 -15.80 -17.53 5.68
C ALA A 408 -16.91 -18.06 4.75
N ARG A 409 -17.81 -18.94 5.26
CA ARG A 409 -19.02 -19.37 4.50
C ARG A 409 -19.98 -18.21 4.24
N ALA A 410 -19.99 -17.20 5.11
CA ALA A 410 -20.75 -15.96 4.91
C ALA A 410 -20.08 -14.95 4.00
N GLY A 411 -18.88 -15.26 3.46
CA GLY A 411 -18.15 -14.44 2.49
C GLY A 411 -17.09 -13.52 3.10
N SER A 412 -16.66 -13.76 4.35
CA SER A 412 -15.53 -13.03 4.93
C SER A 412 -14.21 -13.56 4.35
N GLY A 413 -13.50 -12.74 3.58
CA GLY A 413 -12.16 -13.04 3.07
C GLY A 413 -11.15 -13.19 4.20
N ASP A 414 -11.14 -12.28 5.19
CA ASP A 414 -10.23 -12.38 6.34
C ASP A 414 -10.35 -13.72 7.06
N ALA A 415 -11.58 -14.19 7.26
CA ALA A 415 -11.82 -15.50 7.88
C ALA A 415 -11.35 -16.66 6.97
N ALA A 416 -11.50 -16.55 5.66
CA ALA A 416 -10.99 -17.56 4.71
C ALA A 416 -9.45 -17.59 4.74
N PHE A 417 -8.79 -16.44 4.78
CA PHE A 417 -7.34 -16.32 4.90
C PHE A 417 -6.81 -16.95 6.19
N MET A 418 -7.49 -16.70 7.32
CA MET A 418 -7.12 -17.31 8.60
C MET A 418 -7.31 -18.83 8.63
N LEU A 419 -8.34 -19.34 7.96
CA LEU A 419 -8.52 -20.78 7.78
C LEU A 419 -7.40 -21.37 6.92
N TYR A 420 -7.00 -20.65 5.87
CA TYR A 420 -5.83 -21.03 5.07
C TYR A 420 -4.58 -21.17 5.94
N LEU A 421 -4.24 -20.15 6.75
CA LEU A 421 -3.08 -20.19 7.64
C LEU A 421 -3.18 -21.34 8.64
N HIS A 422 -4.34 -21.53 9.27
CA HIS A 422 -4.58 -22.62 10.21
C HIS A 422 -4.33 -23.99 9.57
N TYR A 423 -4.92 -24.25 8.40
CA TYR A 423 -4.79 -25.56 7.76
C TYR A 423 -3.39 -25.78 7.17
N ASP A 424 -2.70 -24.73 6.74
CA ASP A 424 -1.29 -24.81 6.32
C ASP A 424 -0.38 -25.18 7.51
N ALA A 425 -0.59 -24.54 8.67
CA ALA A 425 0.18 -24.79 9.91
C ALA A 425 0.00 -26.20 10.49
N ILE A 426 -1.18 -26.81 10.31
CA ILE A 426 -1.40 -28.22 10.74
C ILE A 426 -1.05 -29.23 9.65
N GLY A 427 -0.57 -28.78 8.48
CA GLY A 427 -0.18 -29.64 7.36
C GLY A 427 -1.34 -30.20 6.54
N ASP A 428 -2.57 -29.69 6.71
CA ASP A 428 -3.71 -30.05 5.87
C ASP A 428 -3.73 -29.22 4.60
N ALA A 429 -2.81 -29.56 3.69
CA ALA A 429 -2.60 -28.87 2.44
C ALA A 429 -3.86 -28.78 1.54
N ALA A 430 -4.74 -29.78 1.64
CA ALA A 430 -5.96 -29.82 0.82
C ALA A 430 -6.94 -28.71 1.27
N ARG A 431 -7.23 -28.63 2.58
CA ARG A 431 -8.10 -27.60 3.13
C ARG A 431 -7.47 -26.20 3.04
N ALA A 432 -6.16 -26.09 3.28
CA ALA A 432 -5.44 -24.83 3.09
C ALA A 432 -5.62 -24.29 1.67
N SER A 433 -5.36 -25.13 0.65
CA SER A 433 -5.54 -24.75 -0.77
C SER A 433 -7.00 -24.44 -1.13
N GLU A 434 -7.95 -25.15 -0.55
CA GLU A 434 -9.38 -24.89 -0.77
C GLU A 434 -9.80 -23.51 -0.24
N TRP A 435 -9.41 -23.16 1.00
CA TRP A 435 -9.82 -21.91 1.62
C TRP A 435 -9.17 -20.68 0.96
N VAL A 436 -7.85 -20.72 0.70
CA VAL A 436 -7.18 -19.60 0.03
C VAL A 436 -7.71 -19.41 -1.40
N ARG A 437 -8.02 -20.50 -2.12
CA ARG A 437 -8.63 -20.40 -3.45
C ARG A 437 -10.04 -19.79 -3.38
N ARG A 438 -10.87 -20.21 -2.42
CA ARG A 438 -12.21 -19.64 -2.22
C ARG A 438 -12.18 -18.15 -1.90
N GLY A 439 -11.27 -17.73 -1.02
CA GLY A 439 -11.07 -16.31 -0.71
C GLY A 439 -10.62 -15.51 -1.94
N ALA A 440 -9.69 -16.07 -2.73
CA ALA A 440 -9.23 -15.48 -3.97
C ALA A 440 -10.36 -15.35 -5.02
N GLU A 441 -11.14 -16.41 -5.24
CA GLU A 441 -12.31 -16.41 -6.13
C GLU A 441 -13.40 -15.44 -5.63
N GLY A 442 -13.49 -15.22 -4.31
CA GLY A 442 -14.36 -14.25 -3.66
C GLY A 442 -13.88 -12.79 -3.76
N GLY A 443 -12.69 -12.54 -4.31
CA GLY A 443 -12.18 -11.19 -4.53
C GLY A 443 -11.33 -10.63 -3.37
N HIS A 444 -10.94 -11.44 -2.39
CA HIS A 444 -10.14 -10.97 -1.28
C HIS A 444 -8.65 -10.87 -1.65
N ALA A 445 -8.07 -9.68 -1.52
CA ALA A 445 -6.74 -9.38 -2.04
C ALA A 445 -5.61 -10.24 -1.46
N ASN A 446 -5.62 -10.51 -0.14
CA ASN A 446 -4.59 -11.33 0.50
C ASN A 446 -4.69 -12.81 0.08
N ASP A 447 -5.91 -13.32 -0.12
CA ASP A 447 -6.11 -14.68 -0.63
C ASP A 447 -5.66 -14.79 -2.10
N MET A 448 -5.94 -13.78 -2.92
CA MET A 448 -5.44 -13.71 -4.30
C MET A 448 -3.92 -13.71 -4.34
N LEU A 449 -3.28 -12.91 -3.46
CA LEU A 449 -1.83 -12.85 -3.30
C LEU A 449 -1.26 -14.23 -2.92
N ALA A 450 -1.78 -14.82 -1.85
CA ALA A 450 -1.32 -16.12 -1.34
C ALA A 450 -1.56 -17.25 -2.36
N TRP A 451 -2.69 -17.24 -3.05
CA TRP A 451 -3.00 -18.21 -4.10
C TRP A 451 -2.07 -18.06 -5.31
N GLY A 452 -1.78 -16.81 -5.71
CA GLY A 452 -0.81 -16.50 -6.77
C GLY A 452 0.57 -17.07 -6.47
N TYR A 453 1.11 -16.82 -5.28
CA TYR A 453 2.40 -17.38 -4.86
C TYR A 453 2.40 -18.90 -4.80
N ARG A 454 1.32 -19.54 -4.30
CA ARG A 454 1.24 -21.01 -4.30
C ARG A 454 1.31 -21.61 -5.69
N LEU A 455 0.68 -20.96 -6.69
CA LEU A 455 0.77 -21.40 -8.08
C LEU A 455 2.18 -21.20 -8.67
N ILE A 456 2.83 -20.07 -8.35
CA ILE A 456 4.20 -19.79 -8.79
C ILE A 456 5.19 -20.82 -8.21
N GLU A 457 5.07 -21.11 -6.93
CA GLU A 457 5.96 -22.03 -6.21
C GLU A 457 5.62 -23.51 -6.46
N GLY A 458 4.37 -23.80 -6.83
CA GLY A 458 3.86 -25.17 -6.88
C GLY A 458 3.65 -25.80 -5.49
N LYS A 459 3.47 -24.97 -4.45
CA LYS A 459 3.31 -25.43 -3.07
C LYS A 459 1.95 -26.10 -2.88
N HIS A 460 1.95 -27.43 -2.84
CA HIS A 460 0.76 -28.29 -2.72
C HIS A 460 -0.27 -28.17 -3.85
N VAL A 461 0.10 -27.55 -4.95
CA VAL A 461 -0.68 -27.41 -6.19
C VAL A 461 0.24 -27.62 -7.39
N ALA A 462 -0.33 -27.88 -8.56
CA ALA A 462 0.49 -27.89 -9.77
C ALA A 462 1.07 -26.50 -10.01
N ARG A 463 2.36 -26.42 -10.27
CA ARG A 463 3.06 -25.17 -10.58
C ARG A 463 2.53 -24.61 -11.89
N ASP A 464 2.07 -23.36 -11.84
CA ASP A 464 1.59 -22.59 -12.98
C ASP A 464 1.94 -21.11 -12.76
N VAL A 465 3.10 -20.73 -13.28
CA VAL A 465 3.65 -19.37 -13.09
C VAL A 465 2.77 -18.33 -13.77
N GLY A 466 2.26 -18.60 -14.98
CA GLY A 466 1.40 -17.68 -15.72
C GLY A 466 0.12 -17.39 -14.94
N ALA A 467 -0.61 -18.42 -14.52
CA ALA A 467 -1.81 -18.26 -13.71
C ALA A 467 -1.50 -17.56 -12.37
N GLY A 468 -0.36 -17.88 -11.74
CA GLY A 468 0.06 -17.24 -10.50
C GLY A 468 0.27 -15.72 -10.66
N VAL A 469 0.97 -15.30 -11.70
CA VAL A 469 1.17 -13.88 -12.04
C VAL A 469 -0.16 -13.17 -12.32
N ASP A 470 -1.10 -13.83 -13.02
CA ASP A 470 -2.43 -13.27 -13.26
C ASP A 470 -3.20 -13.06 -11.94
N TRP A 471 -3.07 -13.97 -10.97
CA TRP A 471 -3.67 -13.80 -9.64
C TRP A 471 -3.00 -12.67 -8.85
N LEU A 472 -1.67 -12.51 -8.92
CA LEU A 472 -0.98 -11.37 -8.30
C LEU A 472 -1.44 -10.04 -8.90
N ARG A 473 -1.61 -9.98 -10.23
CA ARG A 473 -2.18 -8.78 -10.88
C ARG A 473 -3.61 -8.48 -10.41
N ARG A 474 -4.45 -9.50 -10.23
CA ARG A 474 -5.81 -9.33 -9.66
C ARG A 474 -5.74 -8.86 -8.20
N ALA A 475 -4.82 -9.39 -7.40
CA ALA A 475 -4.59 -8.95 -6.03
C ALA A 475 -4.18 -7.47 -5.99
N ALA A 476 -3.31 -7.03 -6.89
CA ALA A 476 -2.91 -5.63 -7.04
C ALA A 476 -4.12 -4.73 -7.37
N LEU A 477 -4.94 -5.14 -8.34
CA LEU A 477 -6.18 -4.42 -8.68
C LEU A 477 -7.21 -4.42 -7.54
N ALA A 478 -7.17 -5.40 -6.65
CA ALA A 478 -8.00 -5.47 -5.45
C ALA A 478 -7.42 -4.70 -4.25
N GLY A 479 -6.29 -3.99 -4.42
CA GLY A 479 -5.70 -3.12 -3.42
C GLY A 479 -4.59 -3.73 -2.56
N SER A 480 -4.04 -4.90 -2.92
CA SER A 480 -2.86 -5.45 -2.25
C SER A 480 -1.61 -4.66 -2.64
N THR A 481 -1.03 -3.90 -1.71
CA THR A 481 0.19 -3.11 -1.95
C THR A 481 1.38 -4.01 -2.30
N MET A 482 1.55 -5.13 -1.61
CA MET A 482 2.58 -6.13 -1.91
C MET A 482 2.44 -6.70 -3.34
N ALA A 483 1.20 -6.88 -3.82
CA ALA A 483 0.97 -7.32 -5.19
C ALA A 483 1.21 -6.19 -6.21
N MET A 484 0.90 -4.93 -5.86
CA MET A 484 1.23 -3.75 -6.68
C MET A 484 2.74 -3.59 -6.83
N GLU A 485 3.48 -3.68 -5.73
CA GLU A 485 4.95 -3.66 -5.69
C GLU A 485 5.54 -4.77 -6.57
N PHE A 486 5.12 -6.02 -6.35
CA PHE A 486 5.55 -7.16 -7.19
C PHE A 486 5.30 -6.92 -8.68
N THR A 487 4.11 -6.42 -9.03
CA THR A 487 3.71 -6.17 -10.42
C THR A 487 4.50 -5.01 -11.01
N GLY A 488 4.75 -3.96 -10.21
CA GLY A 488 5.60 -2.83 -10.57
C GLY A 488 7.04 -3.25 -10.87
N HIS A 489 7.68 -3.99 -9.97
CA HIS A 489 9.03 -4.50 -10.18
C HIS A 489 9.11 -5.51 -11.34
N ARG A 490 8.04 -6.27 -11.59
CA ARG A 490 7.98 -7.14 -12.76
C ARG A 490 7.95 -6.33 -14.05
N ALA A 491 7.17 -5.25 -14.09
CA ALA A 491 7.10 -4.33 -15.23
C ALA A 491 8.46 -3.61 -15.45
N GLU A 492 9.10 -3.15 -14.38
CA GLU A 492 10.43 -2.53 -14.38
C GLU A 492 11.48 -3.46 -15.01
N ARG A 493 11.55 -4.71 -14.56
CA ARG A 493 12.44 -5.74 -15.15
C ARG A 493 12.18 -6.00 -16.63
N GLY A 494 10.93 -5.83 -17.07
CA GLY A 494 10.54 -5.92 -18.47
C GLY A 494 10.76 -4.63 -19.27
N GLU A 495 11.38 -3.61 -18.69
CA GLU A 495 11.54 -2.27 -19.27
C GLU A 495 10.19 -1.60 -19.63
N HIS A 496 9.10 -2.05 -18.99
CA HIS A 496 7.77 -1.46 -19.13
C HIS A 496 7.60 -0.32 -18.11
N TRP A 497 8.44 0.71 -18.25
CA TRP A 497 8.62 1.78 -17.28
C TRP A 497 7.31 2.48 -16.89
N LEU A 498 6.44 2.72 -17.87
CA LEU A 498 5.15 3.36 -17.64
C LEU A 498 4.21 2.48 -16.78
N GLU A 499 4.21 1.16 -17.02
CA GLU A 499 3.44 0.22 -16.20
C GLU A 499 4.01 0.13 -14.78
N ALA A 500 5.36 0.14 -14.65
CA ALA A 500 6.02 0.14 -13.34
C ALA A 500 5.66 1.40 -12.53
N GLU A 501 5.81 2.58 -13.14
CA GLU A 501 5.41 3.85 -12.53
C GLU A 501 3.95 3.81 -12.05
N GLN A 502 3.06 3.30 -12.87
CA GLN A 502 1.64 3.18 -12.60
C GLN A 502 1.34 2.35 -11.33
N TRP A 503 1.98 1.19 -11.21
CA TRP A 503 1.78 0.33 -10.05
C TRP A 503 2.35 0.93 -8.78
N PHE A 504 3.57 1.48 -8.84
CA PHE A 504 4.17 2.13 -7.68
C PHE A 504 3.37 3.35 -7.22
N ASP A 505 2.89 4.19 -8.15
CA ASP A 505 2.08 5.35 -7.81
C ASP A 505 0.71 4.98 -7.24
N SER A 506 0.07 3.92 -7.75
CA SER A 506 -1.18 3.42 -7.18
C SER A 506 -0.97 2.93 -5.74
N CYS A 507 0.16 2.28 -5.49
CA CYS A 507 0.53 1.77 -4.18
C CYS A 507 0.91 2.89 -3.19
N ILE A 508 1.58 3.94 -3.63
CA ILE A 508 1.89 5.14 -2.82
C ILE A 508 0.62 5.73 -2.19
N LEU A 509 -0.51 5.67 -2.90
CA LEU A 509 -1.79 6.18 -2.38
C LEU A 509 -2.25 5.46 -1.10
N TYR A 510 -1.77 4.24 -0.87
CA TYR A 510 -1.98 3.50 0.38
C TYR A 510 -0.93 3.81 1.45
N ASN A 511 -0.01 4.76 1.19
CA ASN A 511 1.09 5.14 2.08
C ASN A 511 2.02 3.98 2.43
N ASP A 512 2.28 3.14 1.47
CA ASP A 512 3.15 1.98 1.60
C ASP A 512 4.63 2.41 1.45
N GLU A 513 5.49 2.00 2.40
CA GLU A 513 6.91 2.37 2.44
C GLU A 513 7.67 1.83 1.23
N ASP A 514 7.44 0.57 0.89
CA ASP A 514 8.16 -0.12 -0.19
C ASP A 514 7.82 0.50 -1.55
N CYS A 515 6.57 0.88 -1.74
CA CYS A 515 6.13 1.57 -2.96
C CYS A 515 6.65 3.01 -3.07
N LEU A 516 6.74 3.72 -1.95
CA LEU A 516 7.39 5.04 -1.91
C LEU A 516 8.87 4.93 -2.29
N LEU A 517 9.57 3.90 -1.78
CA LEU A 517 10.96 3.60 -2.13
C LEU A 517 11.09 3.25 -3.61
N ALA A 518 10.31 2.31 -4.10
CA ALA A 518 10.34 1.87 -5.50
C ALA A 518 10.08 3.02 -6.47
N SER A 519 9.09 3.90 -6.18
CA SER A 519 8.84 5.08 -6.98
C SER A 519 9.99 6.09 -6.90
N ALA A 520 10.58 6.31 -5.72
CA ALA A 520 11.73 7.20 -5.58
C ALA A 520 12.95 6.70 -6.37
N GLU A 521 13.17 5.40 -6.41
CA GLU A 521 14.25 4.76 -7.17
C GLU A 521 14.00 4.81 -8.68
N LEU A 522 12.76 4.53 -9.12
CA LEU A 522 12.36 4.62 -10.52
C LEU A 522 12.58 6.03 -11.09
N HIS A 523 12.19 7.05 -10.33
CA HIS A 523 12.36 8.45 -10.77
C HIS A 523 13.76 9.04 -10.53
N ALA A 524 14.71 8.24 -10.02
CA ALA A 524 16.07 8.70 -9.80
C ALA A 524 16.85 8.96 -11.11
N VAL A 525 16.42 8.35 -12.21
CA VAL A 525 17.00 8.49 -13.54
C VAL A 525 15.90 8.58 -14.60
N PRO A 526 16.16 9.22 -15.76
CA PRO A 526 15.18 9.24 -16.86
C PRO A 526 14.94 7.84 -17.45
N HIS A 527 13.69 7.51 -17.71
CA HIS A 527 13.30 6.29 -18.42
C HIS A 527 12.44 6.61 -19.65
N PRO A 528 12.49 5.77 -20.72
CA PRO A 528 11.63 5.94 -21.87
C PRO A 528 10.14 5.82 -21.51
N GLY A 529 9.34 6.77 -21.98
CA GLY A 529 7.87 6.70 -21.84
C GLY A 529 7.30 7.26 -20.54
N ILE A 530 8.14 7.63 -19.57
CA ILE A 530 7.70 8.34 -18.37
C ILE A 530 8.29 9.76 -18.31
N GLU A 531 7.54 10.67 -17.69
CA GLU A 531 7.99 12.04 -17.52
C GLU A 531 9.03 12.13 -16.40
N PHE A 532 10.23 12.58 -16.72
CA PHE A 532 11.27 12.80 -15.72
C PHE A 532 11.05 14.15 -15.02
N VAL A 533 10.74 14.09 -13.73
CA VAL A 533 10.62 15.27 -12.85
C VAL A 533 11.79 15.27 -11.88
N ALA A 534 12.75 16.15 -12.08
CA ALA A 534 14.05 16.16 -11.39
C ALA A 534 13.96 16.11 -9.85
N ASP A 535 12.94 16.76 -9.26
CA ASP A 535 12.81 16.84 -7.80
C ASP A 535 11.89 15.75 -7.21
N ARG A 536 11.30 14.89 -8.03
CA ARG A 536 10.32 13.90 -7.56
C ARG A 536 10.94 12.92 -6.57
N SER A 537 12.08 12.30 -6.91
CA SER A 537 12.78 11.39 -6.00
C SER A 537 13.15 12.08 -4.69
N SER A 538 13.65 13.32 -4.76
CA SER A 538 13.98 14.09 -3.55
C SER A 538 12.76 14.34 -2.67
N SER A 539 11.61 14.65 -3.27
CA SER A 539 10.35 14.86 -2.55
C SER A 539 9.86 13.56 -1.89
N LEU A 540 9.93 12.43 -2.61
CA LEU A 540 9.56 11.11 -2.06
C LEU A 540 10.48 10.68 -0.92
N PHE A 541 11.81 10.89 -1.05
CA PHE A 541 12.72 10.68 0.07
C PHE A 541 12.46 11.62 1.24
N GLY A 542 11.97 12.83 0.99
CA GLY A 542 11.50 13.75 2.03
C GLY A 542 10.35 13.15 2.84
N ILE A 543 9.34 12.63 2.14
CA ILE A 543 8.18 11.95 2.73
C ILE A 543 8.63 10.70 3.51
N LEU A 544 9.49 9.88 2.91
CA LEU A 544 10.03 8.68 3.56
C LEU A 544 10.75 9.01 4.88
N HIS A 545 11.61 10.02 4.89
CA HIS A 545 12.28 10.42 6.14
C HIS A 545 11.34 11.03 7.18
N GLU A 546 10.27 11.70 6.76
CA GLU A 546 9.29 12.24 7.70
C GLU A 546 8.42 11.14 8.33
N HIS A 547 8.10 10.08 7.58
CA HIS A 547 7.07 9.11 7.96
C HIS A 547 7.57 7.68 8.17
N HIS A 548 8.68 7.31 7.56
CA HIS A 548 9.21 5.94 7.50
C HIS A 548 10.72 5.89 7.71
N ASP A 549 11.32 6.76 8.53
CA ASP A 549 12.77 6.90 8.67
C ASP A 549 13.44 5.62 9.21
N SER A 550 13.53 4.61 8.34
CA SER A 550 14.14 3.29 8.58
C SER A 550 15.58 3.23 8.08
N PRO A 551 16.41 2.26 8.52
CA PRO A 551 17.71 1.99 7.92
C PRO A 551 17.64 1.72 6.41
N GLU A 552 16.57 1.10 5.93
CA GLU A 552 16.35 0.81 4.52
C GLU A 552 16.17 2.09 3.71
N VAL A 553 15.30 3.00 4.15
CA VAL A 553 15.12 4.32 3.55
C VAL A 553 16.42 5.09 3.48
N ARG A 554 17.23 5.06 4.56
CA ARG A 554 18.53 5.75 4.56
C ARG A 554 19.53 5.11 3.61
N ARG A 555 19.54 3.78 3.44
CA ARG A 555 20.37 3.07 2.44
C ARG A 555 19.97 3.43 1.02
N ALA A 556 18.69 3.37 0.70
CA ALA A 556 18.13 3.74 -0.61
C ALA A 556 18.41 5.21 -0.96
N HIS A 557 18.20 6.12 0.01
CA HIS A 557 18.53 7.54 -0.19
C HIS A 557 20.04 7.76 -0.41
N ALA A 558 20.90 7.06 0.32
CA ALA A 558 22.34 7.14 0.10
C ALA A 558 22.73 6.65 -1.31
N ALA A 559 22.11 5.58 -1.80
CA ALA A 559 22.29 5.10 -3.16
C ALA A 559 21.83 6.14 -4.20
N TYR A 560 20.64 6.74 -4.00
CA TYR A 560 20.13 7.83 -4.84
C TYR A 560 21.09 9.02 -4.91
N LEU A 561 21.61 9.49 -3.78
CA LEU A 561 22.54 10.63 -3.73
C LEU A 561 23.86 10.37 -4.46
N LEU A 562 24.18 9.12 -4.77
CA LEU A 562 25.38 8.73 -5.54
C LEU A 562 25.09 8.53 -7.04
N LYS A 563 23.82 8.64 -7.47
CA LYS A 563 23.41 8.61 -8.90
C LYS A 563 23.56 10.00 -9.52
N GLY A 564 23.64 10.03 -10.84
CA GLY A 564 23.66 11.27 -11.65
C GLY A 564 25.03 11.99 -11.70
N ASP A 565 25.04 13.15 -12.33
CA ASP A 565 26.28 13.90 -12.67
C ASP A 565 26.92 14.63 -11.47
N LYS A 566 26.20 14.80 -10.37
CA LYS A 566 26.66 15.54 -9.18
C LYS A 566 26.36 14.74 -7.91
N PRO A 567 27.09 13.64 -7.65
CA PRO A 567 26.84 12.82 -6.48
C PRO A 567 27.17 13.59 -5.19
N ASP A 568 26.26 13.50 -4.20
CA ASP A 568 26.48 14.00 -2.84
C ASP A 568 27.06 12.89 -1.94
N ALA A 569 28.32 12.57 -2.18
CA ALA A 569 29.02 11.53 -1.45
C ALA A 569 29.11 11.79 0.06
N ALA A 570 29.15 13.07 0.48
CA ALA A 570 29.24 13.44 1.89
C ALA A 570 27.93 13.13 2.63
N ARG A 571 26.79 13.48 2.05
CA ARG A 571 25.48 13.19 2.62
C ARG A 571 25.17 11.70 2.59
N ALA A 572 25.46 11.02 1.48
CA ALA A 572 25.32 9.57 1.36
C ALA A 572 26.10 8.83 2.45
N ARG A 573 27.35 9.22 2.66
CA ARG A 573 28.20 8.69 3.74
C ARG A 573 27.59 8.92 5.12
N SER A 574 27.10 10.15 5.39
CA SER A 574 26.47 10.49 6.66
C SER A 574 25.26 9.62 6.98
N LEU A 575 24.38 9.39 5.99
CA LEU A 575 23.20 8.53 6.14
C LEU A 575 23.61 7.09 6.52
N LEU A 576 24.54 6.50 5.77
CA LEU A 576 24.99 5.13 6.04
C LEU A 576 25.72 4.98 7.36
N GLU A 577 26.51 5.98 7.78
CA GLU A 577 27.26 5.92 9.03
C GLU A 577 26.36 5.94 10.28
N VAL A 578 25.17 6.51 10.21
CA VAL A 578 24.20 6.50 11.33
C VAL A 578 23.89 5.06 11.73
N ASP A 579 23.40 4.28 10.78
CA ASP A 579 22.97 2.91 11.04
C ASP A 579 24.12 1.92 11.16
N ALA A 580 25.19 2.11 10.37
CA ALA A 580 26.39 1.29 10.50
C ALA A 580 27.02 1.38 11.90
N LYS A 581 27.01 2.57 12.51
CA LYS A 581 27.48 2.78 13.90
C LYS A 581 26.49 2.21 14.93
N ALA A 582 25.19 2.20 14.61
CA ALA A 582 24.16 1.58 15.44
C ALA A 582 24.20 0.04 15.38
N GLY A 583 24.94 -0.53 14.43
CA GLY A 583 25.13 -1.98 14.34
C GLY A 583 24.34 -2.64 13.19
N ASP A 584 23.63 -1.86 12.36
CA ASP A 584 22.92 -2.41 11.20
C ASP A 584 23.91 -3.00 10.18
N ALA A 585 23.81 -4.32 9.98
CA ALA A 585 24.77 -5.08 9.19
C ALA A 585 24.69 -4.73 7.69
N GLN A 586 23.49 -4.46 7.17
CA GLN A 586 23.30 -4.11 5.76
C GLN A 586 23.89 -2.73 5.46
N SER A 587 23.68 -1.74 6.35
CA SER A 587 24.32 -0.43 6.23
C SER A 587 25.84 -0.50 6.37
N GLN A 588 26.36 -1.40 7.25
CA GLN A 588 27.80 -1.67 7.36
C GLN A 588 28.36 -2.25 6.06
N ALA A 589 27.67 -3.21 5.44
CA ALA A 589 28.08 -3.86 4.19
C ALA A 589 28.04 -2.88 3.01
N LEU A 590 26.98 -2.07 2.91
CA LEU A 590 26.85 -1.07 1.86
C LEU A 590 27.90 0.05 1.99
N LEU A 591 28.12 0.56 3.21
CA LEU A 591 29.17 1.52 3.51
C LEU A 591 30.57 0.95 3.15
N ALA A 592 30.83 -0.31 3.50
CA ALA A 592 32.06 -1.01 3.17
C ALA A 592 32.27 -1.07 1.64
N THR A 593 31.26 -1.51 0.91
CA THR A 593 31.29 -1.62 -0.56
C THR A 593 31.56 -0.27 -1.22
N TYR A 594 30.87 0.77 -0.80
CA TYR A 594 31.06 2.11 -1.35
C TYR A 594 32.43 2.72 -1.02
N LEU A 595 32.98 2.47 0.17
CA LEU A 595 34.35 2.87 0.52
C LEU A 595 35.38 2.15 -0.37
N MET A 596 35.24 0.84 -0.54
CA MET A 596 36.16 0.05 -1.38
C MET A 596 36.08 0.44 -2.85
N ARG A 597 34.87 0.79 -3.36
CA ARG A 597 34.65 1.23 -4.75
C ARG A 597 34.99 2.71 -4.99
N GLY A 598 35.29 3.48 -3.94
CA GLY A 598 35.57 4.91 -4.07
C GLY A 598 34.33 5.76 -4.39
N LYS A 599 33.11 5.27 -4.17
CA LYS A 599 31.85 6.00 -4.38
C LYS A 599 31.66 7.14 -3.37
N LEU A 600 32.27 7.03 -2.17
CA LEU A 600 32.18 8.02 -1.08
C LEU A 600 33.44 8.92 -0.97
N GLY A 601 34.24 9.00 -2.01
CA GLY A 601 35.53 9.69 -2.06
C GLY A 601 36.65 8.75 -2.53
N PRO A 602 37.93 9.04 -2.30
CA PRO A 602 39.00 8.12 -2.67
C PRO A 602 38.78 6.75 -2.07
N ALA A 603 39.05 5.70 -2.87
CA ALA A 603 38.85 4.31 -2.43
C ALA A 603 39.66 4.03 -1.16
N ASP A 604 38.99 3.50 -0.14
CA ASP A 604 39.59 3.10 1.14
C ASP A 604 39.34 1.64 1.42
N GLN A 605 40.19 0.77 0.85
CA GLN A 605 40.11 -0.66 1.00
C GLN A 605 40.18 -1.11 2.46
N LYS A 606 41.03 -0.47 3.26
CA LYS A 606 41.22 -0.84 4.66
C LYS A 606 40.00 -0.53 5.52
N ALA A 607 39.44 0.66 5.36
CA ALA A 607 38.21 1.03 6.09
C ALA A 607 37.01 0.18 5.62
N GLY A 608 36.89 -0.07 4.32
CA GLY A 608 35.83 -0.92 3.78
C GLY A 608 35.90 -2.35 4.33
N GLU A 609 37.09 -3.00 4.29
CA GLU A 609 37.25 -4.34 4.87
C GLU A 609 36.96 -4.39 6.38
N ALA A 610 37.29 -3.32 7.12
CA ALA A 610 36.97 -3.26 8.54
C ALA A 610 35.46 -3.20 8.83
N TRP A 611 34.69 -2.47 8.00
CA TRP A 611 33.23 -2.42 8.10
C TRP A 611 32.59 -3.75 7.63
N MET A 612 33.07 -4.31 6.53
CA MET A 612 32.60 -5.59 6.02
C MET A 612 32.77 -6.71 7.04
N LYS A 613 33.93 -6.74 7.73
CA LYS A 613 34.17 -7.71 8.80
C LYS A 613 33.18 -7.57 9.96
N LYS A 614 32.72 -6.35 10.28
CA LYS A 614 31.68 -6.14 11.30
C LYS A 614 30.33 -6.65 10.82
N ALA A 615 29.94 -6.30 9.60
CA ALA A 615 28.69 -6.77 8.99
C ALA A 615 28.60 -8.31 9.01
N MET A 616 29.62 -8.99 8.51
CA MET A 616 29.69 -10.46 8.46
C MET A 616 29.70 -11.13 9.85
N ALA A 617 29.99 -10.39 10.92
CA ALA A 617 29.96 -10.94 12.28
C ALA A 617 28.53 -11.04 12.85
N THR A 618 27.60 -10.27 12.31
CA THR A 618 26.21 -10.19 12.76
C THR A 618 25.20 -10.66 11.72
N ASP A 619 25.53 -10.54 10.45
CA ASP A 619 24.72 -10.96 9.32
C ASP A 619 25.56 -11.78 8.34
N LYS A 620 25.20 -13.05 8.17
CA LYS A 620 25.87 -13.94 7.22
C LYS A 620 25.68 -13.49 5.76
N ASP A 621 24.56 -12.86 5.43
CA ASP A 621 24.25 -12.44 4.06
C ASP A 621 25.14 -11.27 3.60
N ALA A 622 25.75 -10.51 4.53
CA ALA A 622 26.81 -9.57 4.21
C ALA A 622 28.05 -10.26 3.57
N GLY A 623 28.26 -11.54 3.84
CA GLY A 623 29.30 -12.36 3.21
C GLY A 623 29.12 -12.51 1.71
N ASP A 624 27.88 -12.68 1.25
CA ASP A 624 27.52 -12.80 -0.17
C ASP A 624 27.94 -11.53 -0.94
N ALA A 625 27.53 -10.35 -0.48
CA ALA A 625 27.91 -9.08 -1.12
C ALA A 625 29.44 -8.91 -1.24
N TYR A 626 30.17 -9.34 -0.21
CA TYR A 626 31.63 -9.28 -0.24
C TYR A 626 32.24 -10.31 -1.19
N ALA A 627 31.71 -11.51 -1.22
CA ALA A 627 32.15 -12.55 -2.13
C ALA A 627 31.93 -12.12 -3.60
N HIS A 628 30.78 -11.55 -3.92
CA HIS A 628 30.49 -10.96 -5.23
C HIS A 628 31.47 -9.83 -5.59
N TYR A 629 31.73 -8.89 -4.67
CA TYR A 629 32.74 -7.85 -4.88
C TYR A 629 34.12 -8.43 -5.21
N LEU A 630 34.55 -9.41 -4.46
CA LEU A 630 35.85 -10.07 -4.69
C LEU A 630 35.89 -10.80 -6.04
N TYR A 631 34.82 -11.51 -6.40
CA TYR A 631 34.76 -12.32 -7.59
C TYR A 631 34.65 -11.48 -8.87
N TYR A 632 33.75 -10.51 -8.90
CA TYR A 632 33.41 -9.77 -10.12
C TYR A 632 34.16 -8.42 -10.26
N ARG A 633 34.61 -7.81 -9.16
CA ARG A 633 35.31 -6.51 -9.21
C ARG A 633 36.80 -6.60 -9.02
N VAL A 634 37.27 -7.29 -7.99
CA VAL A 634 38.71 -7.45 -7.75
C VAL A 634 39.31 -8.41 -8.76
N ARG A 635 38.64 -9.49 -9.09
CA ARG A 635 38.94 -10.44 -10.20
C ARG A 635 40.31 -11.12 -10.18
N THR A 636 41.14 -10.93 -9.16
CA THR A 636 42.38 -11.67 -9.06
C THR A 636 42.12 -13.13 -8.70
N PRO A 637 42.98 -14.09 -9.12
CA PRO A 637 42.83 -15.48 -8.72
C PRO A 637 42.69 -15.68 -7.20
N GLN A 638 43.41 -14.90 -6.41
CA GLN A 638 43.36 -14.94 -4.96
C GLN A 638 42.00 -14.39 -4.43
N ALA A 639 41.48 -13.30 -5.03
CA ALA A 639 40.18 -12.74 -4.64
C ALA A 639 39.04 -13.71 -4.97
N ARG A 640 39.05 -14.32 -6.14
CA ARG A 640 38.06 -15.33 -6.53
C ARG A 640 38.11 -16.56 -5.63
N ALA A 641 39.28 -17.05 -5.30
CA ALA A 641 39.44 -18.16 -4.34
C ALA A 641 38.89 -17.81 -2.97
N ARG A 642 39.12 -16.54 -2.50
CA ARG A 642 38.58 -16.04 -1.24
C ARG A 642 37.04 -15.91 -1.29
N ALA A 643 36.49 -15.46 -2.42
CA ALA A 643 35.05 -15.40 -2.63
C ALA A 643 34.40 -16.79 -2.49
N VAL A 644 34.94 -17.78 -3.18
CA VAL A 644 34.48 -19.19 -3.08
C VAL A 644 34.56 -19.70 -1.63
N ALA A 645 35.63 -19.36 -0.90
CA ALA A 645 35.79 -19.79 0.49
C ALA A 645 34.73 -19.16 1.41
N ILE A 646 34.41 -17.88 1.23
CA ILE A 646 33.35 -17.20 1.98
C ILE A 646 32.00 -17.88 1.76
N GLU A 647 31.65 -18.12 0.51
CA GLU A 647 30.39 -18.79 0.16
C GLU A 647 30.34 -20.25 0.65
N GLN A 648 31.47 -20.95 0.66
CA GLN A 648 31.56 -22.32 1.23
C GLN A 648 31.28 -22.31 2.73
N ASP A 649 31.76 -21.31 3.46
CA ASP A 649 31.44 -21.14 4.89
C ASP A 649 29.92 -20.86 5.08
N MET A 650 29.30 -20.10 4.17
CA MET A 650 27.85 -19.86 4.18
C MET A 650 27.04 -21.12 3.85
N ILE A 651 27.50 -21.94 2.91
CA ILE A 651 26.92 -23.26 2.60
C ILE A 651 26.92 -24.15 3.85
N ALA A 652 28.05 -24.17 4.60
CA ALA A 652 28.15 -24.95 5.84
C ALA A 652 27.14 -24.48 6.91
N GLN A 653 26.63 -23.25 6.78
CA GLN A 653 25.58 -22.67 7.63
C GLN A 653 24.16 -22.82 7.02
N GLY A 654 24.03 -23.51 5.88
CA GLY A 654 22.75 -23.84 5.25
C GLY A 654 22.26 -22.82 4.21
N SER A 655 23.10 -21.92 3.70
CA SER A 655 22.73 -20.95 2.67
C SER A 655 22.55 -21.63 1.30
N LYS A 656 21.33 -21.64 0.77
CA LYS A 656 21.03 -22.13 -0.58
C LYS A 656 21.53 -21.17 -1.68
N PRO A 657 21.39 -19.83 -1.56
CA PRO A 657 21.99 -18.89 -2.51
C PRO A 657 23.50 -19.07 -2.66
N ALA A 658 24.24 -19.21 -1.54
CA ALA A 658 25.68 -19.47 -1.57
C ALA A 658 26.03 -20.74 -2.36
N ALA A 659 25.23 -21.80 -2.20
CA ALA A 659 25.43 -23.03 -2.98
C ALA A 659 25.26 -22.80 -4.48
N ASN A 660 24.27 -22.01 -4.89
CA ASN A 660 24.06 -21.63 -6.28
C ASN A 660 25.25 -20.83 -6.83
N ASN A 661 25.73 -19.82 -6.08
CA ASN A 661 26.88 -19.00 -6.48
C ASN A 661 28.16 -19.83 -6.66
N VAL A 662 28.47 -20.70 -5.70
CA VAL A 662 29.66 -21.58 -5.79
C VAL A 662 29.55 -22.55 -6.97
N ALA A 663 28.39 -23.18 -7.15
CA ALA A 663 28.19 -24.09 -8.27
C ALA A 663 28.37 -23.35 -9.61
N TRP A 664 27.80 -22.17 -9.76
CA TRP A 664 27.96 -21.32 -10.94
C TRP A 664 29.43 -21.00 -11.18
N TRP A 665 30.11 -20.38 -10.20
CA TRP A 665 31.51 -19.95 -10.34
C TRP A 665 32.46 -21.11 -10.68
N LEU A 666 32.25 -22.30 -10.11
CA LEU A 666 33.06 -23.46 -10.42
C LEU A 666 32.80 -24.04 -11.82
N CYS A 667 31.58 -23.88 -12.36
CA CYS A 667 31.23 -24.43 -13.66
C CYS A 667 31.58 -23.51 -14.83
N VAL A 668 31.46 -22.16 -14.65
CA VAL A 668 31.58 -21.21 -15.77
C VAL A 668 32.84 -20.34 -15.72
N ASN A 669 33.71 -20.53 -14.75
CA ASN A 669 34.91 -19.71 -14.58
C ASN A 669 35.77 -19.73 -15.88
N PRO A 670 36.16 -18.57 -16.43
CA PRO A 670 36.98 -18.50 -17.63
C PRO A 670 38.43 -18.98 -17.42
N ASP A 671 38.91 -18.99 -16.18
CA ASP A 671 40.24 -19.49 -15.81
C ASP A 671 40.18 -21.02 -15.64
N ASP A 672 40.84 -21.75 -16.54
CA ASP A 672 40.90 -23.21 -16.52
C ASP A 672 41.44 -23.80 -15.21
N ALA A 673 42.35 -23.06 -14.52
CA ALA A 673 42.89 -23.53 -13.26
C ALA A 673 41.90 -23.43 -12.09
N GLN A 674 40.92 -22.52 -12.19
CA GLN A 674 39.87 -22.31 -11.20
C GLN A 674 38.55 -22.98 -11.57
N ARG A 675 38.33 -23.30 -12.85
CA ARG A 675 37.13 -24.01 -13.34
C ARG A 675 37.17 -25.48 -12.91
N LYS A 676 36.23 -25.87 -12.08
CA LYS A 676 36.11 -27.20 -11.49
C LYS A 676 34.70 -27.78 -11.66
N PRO A 677 34.30 -28.14 -12.87
CA PRO A 677 32.90 -28.48 -13.14
C PRO A 677 32.39 -29.68 -12.32
N ARG A 678 33.23 -30.64 -11.98
CA ARG A 678 32.85 -31.79 -11.15
C ARG A 678 32.59 -31.40 -9.71
N GLU A 679 33.40 -30.47 -9.16
CA GLU A 679 33.14 -29.91 -7.82
C GLU A 679 31.87 -29.05 -7.83
N GLY A 680 31.66 -28.23 -8.87
CA GLY A 680 30.43 -27.45 -9.05
C GLY A 680 29.19 -28.33 -9.11
N MET A 681 29.24 -29.43 -9.87
CA MET A 681 28.13 -30.41 -9.92
C MET A 681 27.92 -31.10 -8.57
N ALA A 682 28.96 -31.36 -7.78
CA ALA A 682 28.81 -31.93 -6.45
C ALA A 682 28.11 -30.97 -5.48
N VAL A 683 28.32 -29.66 -5.61
CA VAL A 683 27.58 -28.62 -4.86
C VAL A 683 26.13 -28.59 -5.34
N ALA A 684 25.88 -28.54 -6.65
CA ALA A 684 24.55 -28.53 -7.23
C ALA A 684 23.73 -29.81 -6.94
N ALA A 685 24.36 -30.93 -6.63
CA ALA A 685 23.68 -32.15 -6.18
C ALA A 685 22.96 -31.99 -4.83
N GLY A 686 23.27 -30.92 -4.08
CA GLY A 686 22.56 -30.53 -2.86
C GLY A 686 21.34 -29.64 -3.11
N PHE A 687 21.02 -29.31 -4.34
CA PHE A 687 19.81 -28.55 -4.69
C PHE A 687 18.58 -29.39 -4.50
N ASP A 688 17.43 -28.74 -4.34
CA ASP A 688 16.12 -29.40 -4.40
C ASP A 688 15.95 -30.13 -5.76
N PRO A 689 15.00 -31.07 -5.88
CA PRO A 689 14.73 -31.71 -7.16
C PRO A 689 14.46 -30.69 -8.28
N PRO A 690 14.86 -30.94 -9.53
CA PRO A 690 14.75 -29.95 -10.62
C PRO A 690 13.34 -29.38 -10.82
N GLU A 691 12.29 -30.10 -10.44
CA GLU A 691 10.89 -29.66 -10.52
C GLU A 691 10.57 -28.52 -9.54
N GLN A 692 11.37 -28.37 -8.48
CA GLN A 692 11.19 -27.36 -7.41
C GLN A 692 12.19 -26.21 -7.53
N LEU A 693 13.18 -26.30 -8.45
CA LEU A 693 14.15 -25.24 -8.65
C LEU A 693 13.51 -24.05 -9.38
N ASP A 694 13.92 -22.85 -8.99
CA ASP A 694 13.66 -21.65 -9.77
C ASP A 694 14.52 -21.63 -11.05
N TRP A 695 14.22 -20.71 -11.96
CA TRP A 695 14.91 -20.61 -13.23
C TRP A 695 16.40 -20.25 -13.08
N GLY A 696 16.81 -19.51 -12.04
CA GLY A 696 18.22 -19.17 -11.78
C GLY A 696 19.03 -20.39 -11.34
N GLN A 697 18.48 -21.19 -10.43
CA GLN A 697 19.07 -22.46 -10.01
C GLN A 697 19.13 -23.48 -11.16
N LEU A 698 18.09 -23.50 -12.02
CA LEU A 698 18.07 -24.34 -13.22
C LEU A 698 19.13 -23.91 -14.23
N ASP A 699 19.36 -22.60 -14.41
CA ASP A 699 20.41 -22.06 -15.28
C ASP A 699 21.80 -22.50 -14.79
N THR A 700 22.05 -22.41 -13.48
CA THR A 700 23.28 -22.91 -12.85
C THR A 700 23.47 -24.41 -13.07
N LEU A 701 22.41 -25.20 -12.84
CA LEU A 701 22.48 -26.65 -13.04
C LEU A 701 22.74 -27.01 -14.52
N ALA A 702 22.08 -26.29 -15.46
CA ALA A 702 22.31 -26.47 -16.90
C ALA A 702 23.76 -26.14 -17.28
N ALA A 703 24.31 -25.04 -16.75
CA ALA A 703 25.70 -24.67 -17.00
C ALA A 703 26.69 -25.72 -16.47
N CYS A 704 26.42 -26.28 -15.30
CA CYS A 704 27.25 -27.34 -14.72
C CYS A 704 27.18 -28.65 -15.53
N HIS A 705 26.00 -29.05 -16.03
CA HIS A 705 25.88 -30.18 -16.96
C HIS A 705 26.68 -29.95 -18.26
N ALA A 706 26.56 -28.75 -18.85
CA ALA A 706 27.30 -28.41 -20.07
C ALA A 706 28.83 -28.42 -19.84
N ALA A 707 29.30 -27.87 -18.71
CA ALA A 707 30.72 -27.87 -18.37
C ALA A 707 31.29 -29.26 -18.10
N ASN A 708 30.46 -30.26 -17.77
CA ASN A 708 30.81 -31.68 -17.66
C ASN A 708 30.57 -32.47 -18.97
N GLY A 709 30.19 -31.84 -20.07
CA GLY A 709 29.97 -32.45 -21.37
C GLY A 709 28.60 -33.09 -21.59
N GLU A 710 27.65 -32.89 -20.66
CA GLU A 710 26.29 -33.45 -20.68
C GLU A 710 25.33 -32.51 -21.40
N PHE A 711 25.60 -32.17 -22.65
CA PHE A 711 24.96 -31.10 -23.42
C PHE A 711 23.46 -31.31 -23.67
N GLU A 712 23.01 -32.54 -23.82
CA GLU A 712 21.60 -32.86 -24.03
C GLU A 712 20.78 -32.48 -22.79
N ARG A 713 21.29 -32.83 -21.60
CA ARG A 713 20.66 -32.48 -20.34
C ARG A 713 20.72 -30.97 -20.07
N ALA A 714 21.86 -30.34 -20.36
CA ALA A 714 22.02 -28.90 -20.26
C ALA A 714 21.01 -28.15 -21.14
N ALA A 715 20.83 -28.57 -22.41
CA ALA A 715 19.90 -27.94 -23.34
C ALA A 715 18.41 -28.14 -22.91
N GLU A 716 18.08 -29.30 -22.34
CA GLU A 716 16.73 -29.56 -21.77
C GLU A 716 16.42 -28.59 -20.65
N LEU A 717 17.31 -28.49 -19.65
CA LEU A 717 17.16 -27.59 -18.48
C LEU A 717 17.14 -26.12 -18.92
N GLN A 718 18.07 -25.72 -19.79
CA GLN A 718 18.12 -24.34 -20.29
C GLN A 718 16.87 -23.97 -21.10
N GLY A 719 16.32 -24.92 -21.85
CA GLY A 719 15.04 -24.70 -22.54
C GLY A 719 13.87 -24.43 -21.59
N ARG A 720 13.91 -25.03 -20.40
CA ARG A 720 12.97 -24.72 -19.33
C ARG A 720 13.24 -23.33 -18.74
N VAL A 721 14.51 -23.00 -18.48
CA VAL A 721 14.94 -21.66 -18.00
C VAL A 721 14.42 -20.56 -18.92
N VAL A 722 14.61 -20.67 -20.23
CA VAL A 722 14.15 -19.65 -21.20
C VAL A 722 12.63 -19.46 -21.14
N ARG A 723 11.86 -20.53 -20.99
CA ARG A 723 10.40 -20.43 -20.86
C ARG A 723 9.99 -19.76 -19.54
N GLU A 724 10.50 -20.24 -18.41
CA GLU A 724 10.15 -19.73 -17.08
C GLU A 724 10.60 -18.28 -16.88
N ALA A 725 11.82 -17.94 -17.32
CA ALA A 725 12.30 -16.57 -17.29
C ALA A 725 11.41 -15.61 -18.11
N GLY A 726 10.89 -16.07 -19.27
CA GLY A 726 9.93 -15.32 -20.07
C GLY A 726 8.60 -15.06 -19.34
N GLU A 727 8.13 -16.01 -18.53
CA GLU A 727 6.93 -15.84 -17.71
C GLU A 727 7.13 -14.83 -16.59
N PHE A 728 8.34 -14.76 -16.00
CA PHE A 728 8.71 -13.76 -14.98
C PHE A 728 9.07 -12.38 -15.55
N VAL A 729 9.14 -12.25 -16.86
CA VAL A 729 9.62 -11.05 -17.57
C VAL A 729 11.02 -10.65 -17.08
N VAL A 730 12.03 -11.15 -17.76
CA VAL A 730 13.40 -10.64 -17.63
C VAL A 730 13.65 -9.56 -18.68
N ASP A 731 14.57 -8.64 -18.41
CA ASP A 731 14.99 -7.64 -19.39
C ASP A 731 15.48 -8.28 -20.70
N ALA A 732 15.41 -7.52 -21.79
CA ALA A 732 15.72 -8.02 -23.13
C ALA A 732 17.17 -8.54 -23.24
N ALA A 733 18.11 -7.94 -22.51
CA ALA A 733 19.51 -8.37 -22.52
C ALA A 733 19.66 -9.72 -21.79
N SER A 734 19.04 -9.90 -20.63
CA SER A 734 19.00 -11.17 -19.91
C SER A 734 18.31 -12.27 -20.72
N ALA A 735 17.17 -12.00 -21.34
CA ALA A 735 16.49 -12.96 -22.21
C ALA A 735 17.39 -13.42 -23.38
N LYS A 736 18.11 -12.47 -24.00
CA LYS A 736 19.07 -12.76 -25.05
C LYS A 736 20.25 -13.62 -24.54
N ARG A 737 20.76 -13.34 -23.34
CA ARG A 737 21.83 -14.15 -22.73
C ARG A 737 21.38 -15.58 -22.43
N LEU A 738 20.17 -15.74 -21.86
CA LEU A 738 19.60 -17.06 -21.59
C LEU A 738 19.40 -17.86 -22.88
N GLN A 739 18.90 -17.24 -23.94
CA GLN A 739 18.74 -17.87 -25.24
C GLN A 739 20.09 -18.24 -25.88
N ALA A 740 21.10 -17.37 -25.78
CA ALA A 740 22.44 -17.65 -26.31
C ALA A 740 23.08 -18.86 -25.61
N ARG A 741 22.90 -19.02 -24.30
CA ARG A 741 23.33 -20.22 -23.56
C ARG A 741 22.64 -21.49 -24.08
N LEU A 742 21.33 -21.43 -24.29
CA LEU A 742 20.57 -22.56 -24.87
C LEU A 742 21.15 -22.97 -26.24
N ASP A 743 21.41 -22.00 -27.11
CA ASP A 743 21.94 -22.25 -28.45
C ASP A 743 23.37 -22.80 -28.38
N ALA A 744 24.22 -22.33 -27.45
CA ALA A 744 25.56 -22.89 -27.22
C ALA A 744 25.48 -24.35 -26.76
N TYR A 745 24.59 -24.70 -25.82
CA TYR A 745 24.44 -26.09 -25.36
C TYR A 745 23.92 -27.01 -26.43
N ARG A 746 22.99 -26.56 -27.29
CA ARG A 746 22.56 -27.30 -28.50
C ARG A 746 23.70 -27.49 -29.49
N GLY A 747 24.59 -26.51 -29.59
CA GLY A 747 25.84 -26.57 -30.38
C GLY A 747 26.96 -27.35 -29.70
N ARG A 748 26.71 -28.02 -28.57
CA ARG A 748 27.70 -28.78 -27.77
C ARG A 748 28.88 -27.92 -27.30
N GLN A 749 28.61 -26.66 -26.90
CA GLN A 749 29.58 -25.73 -26.36
C GLN A 749 29.19 -25.37 -24.92
N ALA A 750 30.15 -25.46 -23.98
CA ALA A 750 29.94 -25.00 -22.63
C ALA A 750 30.01 -23.46 -22.59
N TYR A 751 29.17 -22.86 -21.81
CA TYR A 751 29.21 -21.43 -21.53
C TYR A 751 30.41 -21.14 -20.60
N LEU A 752 31.14 -20.10 -20.92
CA LEU A 752 32.16 -19.52 -20.04
C LEU A 752 31.82 -18.05 -19.81
N GLU A 753 31.92 -17.62 -18.57
CA GLU A 753 31.62 -16.23 -18.20
C GLU A 753 32.68 -15.30 -18.79
N LEU A 754 32.28 -14.43 -19.71
CA LEU A 754 33.20 -13.52 -20.39
C LEU A 754 33.67 -12.42 -19.41
N GLN A 755 34.95 -12.05 -19.48
CA GLN A 755 35.58 -11.13 -18.54
C GLN A 755 35.09 -9.68 -18.60
N ALA A 756 34.24 -9.30 -19.57
CA ALA A 756 34.07 -7.90 -19.95
C ALA A 756 32.72 -7.25 -19.61
N ASP A 757 31.61 -7.98 -19.53
CA ASP A 757 30.33 -7.31 -19.79
C ASP A 757 29.23 -7.49 -18.72
N GLU A 758 29.47 -8.08 -17.57
CA GLU A 758 28.39 -8.25 -16.60
C GLU A 758 28.74 -7.68 -15.23
N ASP A 759 28.43 -6.42 -15.03
CA ASP A 759 28.16 -5.88 -13.73
C ASP A 759 26.64 -5.81 -13.57
N PRO A 760 26.03 -6.71 -12.79
CA PRO A 760 24.59 -6.70 -12.59
C PRO A 760 24.10 -5.47 -11.81
N GLU A 761 24.99 -4.59 -11.35
CA GLU A 761 24.67 -3.41 -10.51
C GLU A 761 25.02 -2.05 -11.19
N GLU A 762 25.32 -1.99 -12.46
CA GLU A 762 25.36 -0.72 -13.23
C GLU A 762 24.02 -0.52 -13.97
#